data_de86ce1a51a607e3a0f224390ae45a85
#
_entry.id   de86ce1a51a607e3a0f224390ae45a85
#
_cell.length_a   1.000
_cell.length_b   1.000
_cell.length_c   1.000
_cell.angle_alpha   90.00
_cell.angle_beta   90.00
_cell.angle_gamma   90.00
#
_symmetry.space_group_name_H-M   'P 1'
#
loop_
_entity.id
_entity.type
_entity.pdbx_description
1 polymer ?
#
loop_
_entity_poly.entity_id
_entity_poly.type
_entity_poly.pdbx_seq_one_letter_code
_entity_poly.pdbx_strand_id
1 'polypeptide(L)'
;MSEPRAVKTGYRRIIDYPRTGRRGWRALIPSRRLVLTTTLGGTLTLVGLIAVVYVLVRTPDLSNLRLPTASVYEYSDGTPFAMVGPQDRVSVPISEISPEMQHAIVAIENPTFYTDSGISPRGIVRAFVNDVEGKPLQGGSTITQQFVKNAYLTDKQSLSRKFAEIFKAVKITQGYSKPQILDYYLNTVYFGRGSYGVEAAAETYFGVQASQITDPARAAYLAALVNEPSVLELTTPAAQTQLKQRWNLVLDDMVKSGYLNATQRAAVRWPTALRPGGEVQIDAAGVNVTSLVNATNDYLDTLHAKDSSVPDSTTVEEGGYNIVTTFSHSAMVDAVHAVDSNVYQKLGAGSAPSLTTGAGVHVGLATVDAATGELLALYPGDSAYDDATQAQIEPGSQMGVFSMAAELSGSVDRALKAVPAPADGPDVIRAKALWTFMSEVGLTQNLVADPAELPEPLARLEQDPQLALGIAPESPARMASAFATFANGGDYRPLATVLSVKDDGSTAWTYTPSPTQIFNSLAAAQIPVLFLKHEQDSAASAAAYPNPSTAVGVPGTIGGDLTAWYSGYDANIVTSVAVWDDVATGRGGSAQHSLAGLGGVSADESAQWPADVWSAYTTAVTTGSTPALQPGSGRTFAAVPAAPVLPGLSGLPVTKGAN
;
A
#
# COMPACT_ATOMS: atom_id res chain seq x y z
N MET A 1 57.11 70.57 -17.34
CA MET A 1 56.27 69.54 -18.01
C MET A 1 55.52 68.78 -16.94
N SER A 2 54.26 69.11 -16.73
CA SER A 2 53.37 68.52 -15.76
C SER A 2 52.67 67.29 -16.39
N GLU A 3 52.84 66.10 -15.82
CA GLU A 3 52.14 64.90 -16.25
C GLU A 3 50.60 65.02 -16.07
N PRO A 4 49.83 64.55 -17.02
CA PRO A 4 48.35 64.61 -16.93
C PRO A 4 47.84 63.63 -15.87
N ARG A 5 47.17 64.16 -14.85
CA ARG A 5 46.39 63.34 -13.89
C ARG A 5 45.28 62.57 -14.64
N ALA A 6 45.43 61.24 -14.75
CA ALA A 6 44.40 60.36 -15.27
C ALA A 6 43.12 60.47 -14.42
N VAL A 7 42.06 60.93 -15.05
CA VAL A 7 40.70 60.94 -14.48
C VAL A 7 40.26 59.51 -14.29
N LYS A 8 40.26 58.99 -13.05
CA LYS A 8 39.69 57.69 -12.71
C LYS A 8 38.17 57.76 -12.91
N THR A 9 37.69 57.18 -13.99
CA THR A 9 36.25 57.02 -14.24
C THR A 9 35.59 56.30 -13.07
N GLY A 10 34.36 56.74 -12.69
CA GLY A 10 33.64 56.24 -11.51
C GLY A 10 33.51 54.69 -11.42
N TYR A 11 33.60 54.03 -12.57
CA TYR A 11 33.57 52.55 -12.70
C TYR A 11 34.78 51.88 -11.99
N ARG A 12 35.98 52.42 -12.06
CA ARG A 12 37.17 51.91 -11.36
C ARG A 12 37.11 52.05 -9.82
N ARG A 13 36.20 52.89 -9.28
CA ARG A 13 36.01 53.07 -7.83
C ARG A 13 35.09 52.02 -7.18
N ILE A 14 34.25 51.38 -7.99
CA ILE A 14 33.30 50.35 -7.51
C ILE A 14 33.97 49.00 -7.51
N ILE A 15 34.78 48.67 -8.51
CA ILE A 15 35.50 47.41 -8.66
C ILE A 15 36.99 47.64 -8.35
N ASP A 16 37.32 47.83 -7.09
CA ASP A 16 38.73 47.86 -6.61
C ASP A 16 39.08 46.48 -6.03
N TYR A 17 39.27 45.52 -6.94
CA TYR A 17 39.63 44.14 -6.59
C TYR A 17 40.56 43.56 -7.68
N PRO A 18 41.78 43.04 -7.32
CA PRO A 18 42.45 43.12 -6.01
C PRO A 18 42.75 44.58 -5.60
N ARG A 19 42.73 44.86 -4.27
CA ARG A 19 42.88 46.24 -3.75
C ARG A 19 44.21 46.88 -4.13
N THR A 20 44.14 47.94 -4.90
CA THR A 20 45.32 48.73 -5.26
C THR A 20 45.98 49.35 -4.01
N GLY A 21 47.28 49.17 -3.90
CA GLY A 21 48.07 49.70 -2.76
C GLY A 21 48.21 48.77 -1.57
N ARG A 22 47.71 47.53 -1.61
CA ARG A 22 47.95 46.46 -0.61
C ARG A 22 48.73 45.32 -1.24
N ARG A 23 49.66 44.67 -0.45
CA ARG A 23 50.49 43.56 -0.91
C ARG A 23 50.09 42.26 -0.21
N GLY A 24 50.32 41.13 -0.88
CA GLY A 24 50.05 39.76 -0.36
C GLY A 24 48.52 39.49 -0.18
N TRP A 25 48.18 38.59 0.72
CA TRP A 25 46.77 38.15 0.97
C TRP A 25 45.82 39.30 1.31
N ARG A 26 46.33 40.43 1.85
CA ARG A 26 45.50 41.63 2.16
C ARG A 26 44.98 42.37 0.93
N ALA A 27 45.55 42.15 -0.25
CA ALA A 27 45.03 42.66 -1.51
C ALA A 27 43.77 41.90 -1.98
N LEU A 28 43.63 40.62 -1.55
CA LEU A 28 42.53 39.74 -1.88
C LEU A 28 41.29 39.94 -0.97
N ILE A 29 41.40 40.73 0.11
CA ILE A 29 40.26 41.06 0.95
C ILE A 29 39.44 42.13 0.26
N PRO A 30 38.13 41.86 -0.13
CA PRO A 30 37.31 42.84 -0.82
C PRO A 30 37.11 44.09 0.03
N SER A 31 36.97 45.23 -0.63
CA SER A 31 36.68 46.49 0.08
C SER A 31 35.27 46.49 0.68
N ARG A 32 35.09 47.14 1.82
CA ARG A 32 33.75 47.31 2.41
C ARG A 32 32.72 47.87 1.41
N ARG A 33 33.15 48.76 0.51
CA ARG A 33 32.30 49.33 -0.55
C ARG A 33 31.93 48.26 -1.59
N LEU A 34 32.89 47.43 -2.03
CA LEU A 34 32.64 46.35 -2.98
C LEU A 34 31.68 45.31 -2.36
N VAL A 35 31.91 44.88 -1.13
CA VAL A 35 30.99 43.97 -0.41
C VAL A 35 29.59 44.58 -0.32
N LEU A 36 29.49 45.84 0.06
CA LEU A 36 28.20 46.53 0.23
C LEU A 36 27.46 46.70 -1.11
N THR A 37 28.14 47.08 -2.19
CA THR A 37 27.53 47.23 -3.51
C THR A 37 27.16 45.90 -4.16
N THR A 38 28.00 44.87 -4.02
CA THR A 38 27.66 43.51 -4.53
C THR A 38 26.53 42.88 -3.74
N THR A 39 26.53 43.04 -2.40
CA THR A 39 25.42 42.53 -1.56
C THR A 39 24.11 43.27 -1.88
N LEU A 40 24.16 44.62 -1.94
CA LEU A 40 22.98 45.41 -2.26
C LEU A 40 22.48 45.12 -3.68
N GLY A 41 23.40 45.07 -4.69
CA GLY A 41 23.06 44.72 -6.05
C GLY A 41 22.47 43.32 -6.17
N GLY A 42 23.09 42.33 -5.54
CA GLY A 42 22.58 40.93 -5.47
C GLY A 42 21.20 40.86 -4.80
N THR A 43 21.01 41.57 -3.69
CA THR A 43 19.70 41.64 -3.01
C THR A 43 18.63 42.26 -3.88
N LEU A 44 18.94 43.38 -4.55
CA LEU A 44 18.00 44.06 -5.46
C LEU A 44 17.64 43.18 -6.67
N THR A 45 18.63 42.47 -7.24
CA THR A 45 18.39 41.51 -8.33
C THR A 45 17.49 40.37 -7.88
N LEU A 46 17.76 39.81 -6.68
CA LEU A 46 16.94 38.75 -6.11
C LEU A 46 15.51 39.21 -5.84
N VAL A 47 15.34 40.38 -5.24
CA VAL A 47 14.01 40.97 -5.00
C VAL A 47 13.28 41.25 -6.32
N GLY A 48 14.00 41.77 -7.33
CA GLY A 48 13.44 41.96 -8.67
C GLY A 48 12.97 40.65 -9.31
N LEU A 49 13.77 39.58 -9.20
CA LEU A 49 13.42 38.25 -9.71
C LEU A 49 12.17 37.70 -8.99
N ILE A 50 12.14 37.80 -7.67
CA ILE A 50 10.99 37.40 -6.85
C ILE A 50 9.73 38.19 -7.28
N ALA A 51 9.84 39.50 -7.49
CA ALA A 51 8.72 40.33 -7.93
C ALA A 51 8.22 39.92 -9.32
N VAL A 52 9.12 39.62 -10.26
CA VAL A 52 8.76 39.11 -11.60
C VAL A 52 8.02 37.79 -11.50
N VAL A 53 8.55 36.82 -10.76
CA VAL A 53 7.89 35.51 -10.55
C VAL A 53 6.52 35.70 -9.90
N TYR A 54 6.43 36.57 -8.89
CA TYR A 54 5.15 36.89 -8.24
C TYR A 54 4.11 37.43 -9.21
N VAL A 55 4.49 38.33 -10.13
CA VAL A 55 3.57 38.87 -11.14
C VAL A 55 3.15 37.82 -12.17
N LEU A 56 4.08 36.95 -12.58
CA LEU A 56 3.83 35.90 -13.58
C LEU A 56 2.93 34.78 -13.07
N VAL A 57 3.00 34.45 -11.78
CA VAL A 57 2.12 33.44 -11.18
C VAL A 57 0.69 33.98 -11.13
N ARG A 58 -0.23 33.31 -11.84
CA ARG A 58 -1.67 33.67 -11.81
C ARG A 58 -2.27 33.43 -10.43
N THR A 59 -3.20 34.28 -10.00
CA THR A 59 -3.98 34.04 -8.78
C THR A 59 -4.89 32.82 -9.01
N PRO A 60 -4.84 31.78 -8.18
CA PRO A 60 -5.74 30.66 -8.31
C PRO A 60 -7.19 31.09 -8.07
N ASP A 61 -8.10 30.63 -8.91
CA ASP A 61 -9.53 30.87 -8.76
C ASP A 61 -10.14 29.66 -8.04
N LEU A 62 -10.58 29.87 -6.81
CA LEU A 62 -11.15 28.81 -5.96
C LEU A 62 -12.56 28.38 -6.45
N SER A 63 -13.23 29.21 -7.24
CA SER A 63 -14.56 28.89 -7.79
C SER A 63 -14.50 27.88 -8.95
N ASN A 64 -13.31 27.72 -9.57
CA ASN A 64 -13.06 26.81 -10.69
C ASN A 64 -12.10 25.67 -10.30
N LEU A 65 -12.11 25.25 -9.04
CA LEU A 65 -11.37 24.08 -8.61
C LEU A 65 -11.87 22.86 -9.38
N ARG A 66 -11.08 22.41 -10.36
CA ARG A 66 -11.19 21.04 -10.85
C ARG A 66 -10.67 20.15 -9.74
N LEU A 67 -11.60 19.63 -8.95
CA LEU A 67 -11.25 18.63 -7.95
C LEU A 67 -10.89 17.35 -8.71
N PRO A 68 -9.85 16.61 -8.30
CA PRO A 68 -9.50 15.34 -8.93
C PRO A 68 -10.76 14.45 -9.02
N THR A 69 -10.96 13.83 -10.15
CA THR A 69 -11.93 12.76 -10.31
C THR A 69 -11.41 11.55 -9.54
N ALA A 70 -12.28 10.68 -9.05
CA ALA A 70 -11.85 9.45 -8.41
C ALA A 70 -10.94 8.63 -9.33
N SER A 71 -10.00 7.93 -8.74
CA SER A 71 -9.27 6.89 -9.45
C SER A 71 -10.14 5.66 -9.63
N VAL A 72 -10.08 5.06 -10.81
CA VAL A 72 -10.89 3.90 -11.18
C VAL A 72 -9.99 2.68 -11.22
N TYR A 73 -10.37 1.64 -10.48
CA TYR A 73 -9.72 0.33 -10.51
C TYR A 73 -10.55 -0.59 -11.40
N GLU A 74 -9.90 -1.17 -12.39
CA GLU A 74 -10.51 -2.01 -13.40
C GLU A 74 -9.94 -3.43 -13.31
N TYR A 75 -10.80 -4.42 -13.56
CA TYR A 75 -10.37 -5.78 -13.86
C TYR A 75 -9.51 -5.79 -15.13
N SER A 76 -8.88 -6.91 -15.42
CA SER A 76 -8.00 -7.10 -16.60
C SER A 76 -8.72 -6.88 -17.93
N ASP A 77 -10.05 -7.04 -17.97
CA ASP A 77 -10.89 -6.79 -19.14
C ASP A 77 -11.34 -5.31 -19.27
N GLY A 78 -10.94 -4.45 -18.36
CA GLY A 78 -11.31 -3.03 -18.32
C GLY A 78 -12.65 -2.74 -17.63
N THR A 79 -13.29 -3.74 -17.03
CA THR A 79 -14.53 -3.53 -16.26
C THR A 79 -14.19 -2.89 -14.91
N PRO A 80 -14.77 -1.73 -14.55
CA PRO A 80 -14.54 -1.10 -13.25
C PRO A 80 -15.08 -1.96 -12.10
N PHE A 81 -14.29 -2.10 -11.02
CA PHE A 81 -14.72 -2.77 -9.79
C PHE A 81 -14.66 -1.87 -8.55
N ALA A 82 -13.82 -0.85 -8.57
CA ALA A 82 -13.74 0.11 -7.48
C ALA A 82 -13.47 1.51 -8.02
N MET A 83 -13.89 2.49 -7.26
CA MET A 83 -13.56 3.89 -7.47
C MET A 83 -13.10 4.45 -6.13
N VAL A 84 -11.84 4.90 -6.08
CA VAL A 84 -11.20 5.43 -4.87
C VAL A 84 -10.85 6.88 -5.10
N GLY A 85 -11.10 7.71 -4.11
CA GLY A 85 -10.84 9.13 -4.21
C GLY A 85 -12.10 9.99 -4.04
N PRO A 86 -12.07 11.25 -4.39
CA PRO A 86 -13.04 12.25 -3.98
C PRO A 86 -14.42 12.12 -4.62
N GLN A 87 -15.08 10.97 -4.53
CA GLN A 87 -16.40 10.73 -5.13
C GLN A 87 -17.56 11.38 -4.38
N ASP A 88 -17.51 11.40 -3.06
CA ASP A 88 -18.61 11.89 -2.21
C ASP A 88 -18.20 13.09 -1.37
N ARG A 89 -17.67 14.13 -2.03
CA ARG A 89 -17.45 15.39 -1.34
C ARG A 89 -18.78 16.07 -1.07
N VAL A 90 -19.33 15.83 0.08
CA VAL A 90 -20.32 16.74 0.64
C VAL A 90 -19.54 17.94 1.18
N SER A 91 -19.39 18.98 0.35
CA SER A 91 -18.84 20.25 0.81
C SER A 91 -19.83 20.90 1.75
N VAL A 92 -19.46 21.09 3.00
CA VAL A 92 -20.25 21.79 4.00
C VAL A 92 -19.60 23.14 4.30
N PRO A 93 -20.38 24.23 4.43
CA PRO A 93 -19.81 25.52 4.76
C PRO A 93 -19.13 25.51 6.13
N ILE A 94 -18.13 26.35 6.33
CA ILE A 94 -17.34 26.42 7.58
C ILE A 94 -18.23 26.59 8.83
N SER A 95 -19.42 27.19 8.68
CA SER A 95 -20.41 27.33 9.76
C SER A 95 -21.05 26.02 10.19
N GLU A 96 -21.01 24.98 9.36
CA GLU A 96 -21.49 23.63 9.63
C GLU A 96 -20.38 22.68 10.05
N ILE A 97 -19.13 23.15 10.15
CA ILE A 97 -18.00 22.41 10.72
C ILE A 97 -17.82 22.86 12.17
N SER A 98 -17.83 21.91 13.10
CA SER A 98 -17.74 22.25 14.53
C SER A 98 -16.49 23.09 14.86
N PRO A 99 -16.58 24.03 15.81
CA PRO A 99 -15.41 24.80 16.27
C PRO A 99 -14.28 23.91 16.78
N GLU A 100 -14.59 22.79 17.45
CA GLU A 100 -13.62 21.84 17.97
C GLU A 100 -12.78 21.23 16.86
N MET A 101 -13.40 20.87 15.74
CA MET A 101 -12.69 20.35 14.57
C MET A 101 -11.79 21.41 13.91
N GLN A 102 -12.31 22.63 13.73
CA GLN A 102 -11.52 23.76 13.22
C GLN A 102 -10.31 24.03 14.11
N HIS A 103 -10.50 24.04 15.44
CA HIS A 103 -9.44 24.28 16.41
C HIS A 103 -8.38 23.17 16.42
N ALA A 104 -8.79 21.91 16.35
CA ALA A 104 -7.88 20.77 16.33
C ALA A 104 -6.93 20.82 15.12
N ILE A 105 -7.49 21.05 13.93
CA ILE A 105 -6.70 21.17 12.68
C ILE A 105 -5.76 22.38 12.74
N VAL A 106 -6.26 23.54 13.14
CA VAL A 106 -5.42 24.76 13.22
C VAL A 106 -4.32 24.59 14.26
N ALA A 107 -4.61 23.96 15.40
CA ALA A 107 -3.62 23.76 16.46
C ALA A 107 -2.43 22.90 16.02
N ILE A 108 -2.69 21.81 15.28
CA ILE A 108 -1.63 20.86 14.90
C ILE A 108 -0.92 21.25 13.61
N GLU A 109 -1.66 21.69 12.58
CA GLU A 109 -1.09 21.95 11.27
C GLU A 109 -0.51 23.37 11.16
N ASN A 110 -1.16 24.36 11.76
CA ASN A 110 -0.71 25.75 11.66
C ASN A 110 -1.23 26.64 12.80
N PRO A 111 -0.61 26.63 13.98
CA PRO A 111 -1.06 27.46 15.13
C PRO A 111 -1.14 28.96 14.85
N THR A 112 -0.41 29.46 13.87
CA THR A 112 -0.40 30.88 13.47
C THR A 112 -1.32 31.19 12.28
N PHE A 113 -2.15 30.25 11.87
CA PHE A 113 -2.98 30.34 10.66
C PHE A 113 -3.71 31.66 10.50
N TYR A 114 -4.39 32.13 11.54
CA TYR A 114 -5.20 33.35 11.48
C TYR A 114 -4.37 34.64 11.39
N THR A 115 -3.05 34.56 11.66
CA THR A 115 -2.16 35.73 11.70
C THR A 115 -1.04 35.70 10.65
N ASP A 116 -0.78 34.54 10.04
CA ASP A 116 0.27 34.42 9.04
C ASP A 116 -0.14 34.94 7.65
N SER A 117 0.84 35.13 6.78
CA SER A 117 0.67 35.56 5.38
C SER A 117 0.52 34.41 4.38
N GLY A 118 0.12 33.21 4.84
CA GLY A 118 -0.01 32.00 4.02
C GLY A 118 1.29 31.22 3.85
N ILE A 119 2.39 31.72 4.35
CA ILE A 119 3.70 31.06 4.37
C ILE A 119 4.35 31.20 5.73
N SER A 120 5.18 30.22 6.10
CA SER A 120 6.01 30.28 7.31
C SER A 120 7.48 30.50 6.93
N PRO A 121 8.02 31.74 7.02
CA PRO A 121 9.43 31.99 6.73
C PRO A 121 10.37 31.17 7.60
N ARG A 122 10.00 30.95 8.88
CA ARG A 122 10.77 30.10 9.81
C ARG A 122 10.70 28.64 9.40
N GLY A 123 9.55 28.16 8.93
CA GLY A 123 9.38 26.80 8.40
C GLY A 123 10.23 26.57 7.16
N ILE A 124 10.27 27.54 6.24
CA ILE A 124 11.09 27.46 5.02
C ILE A 124 12.59 27.38 5.37
N VAL A 125 13.08 28.25 6.28
CA VAL A 125 14.48 28.22 6.70
C VAL A 125 14.82 26.90 7.41
N ARG A 126 13.94 26.40 8.29
CA ARG A 126 14.14 25.13 8.96
C ARG A 126 14.17 23.95 7.99
N ALA A 127 13.25 23.91 7.03
CA ALA A 127 13.22 22.89 5.98
C ALA A 127 14.53 22.87 5.17
N PHE A 128 15.01 24.04 4.78
CA PHE A 128 16.29 24.18 4.07
C PHE A 128 17.48 23.69 4.91
N VAL A 129 17.54 24.02 6.19
CA VAL A 129 18.63 23.56 7.09
C VAL A 129 18.57 22.05 7.26
N ASN A 130 17.38 21.47 7.46
CA ASN A 130 17.22 20.03 7.59
C ASN A 130 17.60 19.28 6.31
N ASP A 131 17.27 19.82 5.13
CA ASP A 131 17.63 19.26 3.83
C ASP A 131 19.16 19.24 3.64
N VAL A 132 19.84 20.33 4.02
CA VAL A 132 21.31 20.40 4.01
C VAL A 132 21.94 19.42 5.03
N GLU A 133 21.30 19.19 6.16
CA GLU A 133 21.78 18.29 7.21
C GLU A 133 21.37 16.82 6.99
N GLY A 134 20.61 16.50 5.93
CA GLY A 134 20.11 15.14 5.63
C GLY A 134 19.13 14.61 6.67
N LYS A 135 18.45 15.49 7.41
CA LYS A 135 17.45 15.12 8.41
C LYS A 135 16.06 14.99 7.76
N PRO A 136 15.17 14.12 8.26
CA PRO A 136 13.81 14.01 7.77
C PRO A 136 13.10 15.36 7.77
N LEU A 137 12.34 15.64 6.73
CA LEU A 137 11.53 16.84 6.59
C LEU A 137 10.48 16.90 7.72
N GLN A 138 10.75 17.68 8.77
CA GLN A 138 9.74 17.97 9.78
C GLN A 138 8.76 19.02 9.29
N GLY A 139 7.46 18.79 9.50
CA GLY A 139 6.36 19.64 9.09
C GLY A 139 6.60 21.13 9.33
N GLY A 140 6.42 21.91 8.29
CA GLY A 140 6.61 23.36 8.30
C GLY A 140 5.76 24.07 7.26
N SER A 141 4.92 23.31 6.53
CA SER A 141 3.97 23.85 5.57
C SER A 141 2.74 24.41 6.31
N THR A 142 2.27 25.59 5.89
CA THR A 142 1.03 26.17 6.43
C THR A 142 -0.19 25.46 5.83
N ILE A 143 -1.37 25.59 6.48
CA ILE A 143 -2.65 25.13 5.93
C ILE A 143 -2.85 25.66 4.50
N THR A 144 -2.54 26.94 4.25
CA THR A 144 -2.65 27.52 2.90
C THR A 144 -1.72 26.86 1.89
N GLN A 145 -0.49 26.48 2.28
CA GLN A 145 0.44 25.77 1.41
C GLN A 145 -0.01 24.33 1.13
N GLN A 146 -0.50 23.63 2.14
CA GLN A 146 -1.07 22.29 1.99
C GLN A 146 -2.29 22.31 1.06
N PHE A 147 -3.20 23.29 1.26
CA PHE A 147 -4.33 23.49 0.37
C PHE A 147 -3.90 23.73 -1.08
N VAL A 148 -2.89 24.59 -1.31
CA VAL A 148 -2.36 24.83 -2.67
C VAL A 148 -1.77 23.56 -3.26
N LYS A 149 -1.03 22.78 -2.47
CA LYS A 149 -0.49 21.49 -2.90
C LYS A 149 -1.62 20.59 -3.40
N ASN A 150 -2.61 20.36 -2.56
CA ASN A 150 -3.69 19.39 -2.82
C ASN A 150 -4.66 19.85 -3.93
N ALA A 151 -4.84 21.16 -4.13
CA ALA A 151 -5.83 21.69 -5.04
C ALA A 151 -5.30 22.09 -6.44
N TYR A 152 -3.99 22.32 -6.57
CA TYR A 152 -3.44 22.97 -7.79
C TYR A 152 -2.14 22.41 -8.30
N LEU A 153 -1.54 21.43 -7.65
CA LEU A 153 -0.21 20.93 -8.01
C LEU A 153 -0.26 19.41 -8.22
N THR A 154 0.42 18.94 -9.25
CA THR A 154 0.65 17.53 -9.51
C THR A 154 1.78 17.00 -8.60
N ASP A 155 1.78 15.71 -8.29
CA ASP A 155 2.61 15.10 -7.26
C ASP A 155 4.09 14.95 -7.57
N LYS A 156 4.55 15.32 -8.78
CA LYS A 156 5.98 15.30 -9.09
C LYS A 156 6.75 16.23 -8.16
N GLN A 157 7.45 15.64 -7.19
CA GLN A 157 8.28 16.39 -6.25
C GLN A 157 9.42 17.09 -6.98
N SER A 158 9.34 18.44 -7.07
CA SER A 158 10.37 19.27 -7.69
C SER A 158 10.52 20.59 -6.95
N LEU A 159 11.71 21.17 -6.99
CA LEU A 159 11.95 22.49 -6.42
C LEU A 159 11.06 23.55 -7.08
N SER A 160 10.80 23.44 -8.38
CA SER A 160 9.91 24.35 -9.11
C SER A 160 8.48 24.30 -8.58
N ARG A 161 7.97 23.11 -8.24
CA ARG A 161 6.68 22.92 -7.58
C ARG A 161 6.64 23.63 -6.22
N LYS A 162 7.66 23.44 -5.38
CA LYS A 162 7.72 24.09 -4.06
C LYS A 162 7.75 25.60 -4.13
N PHE A 163 8.42 26.17 -5.16
CA PHE A 163 8.35 27.59 -5.43
C PHE A 163 6.94 28.04 -5.86
N ALA A 164 6.30 27.31 -6.77
CA ALA A 164 4.93 27.62 -7.20
C ALA A 164 3.93 27.60 -6.04
N GLU A 165 4.04 26.60 -5.14
CA GLU A 165 3.26 26.47 -3.90
C GLU A 165 3.37 27.75 -3.04
N ILE A 166 4.60 28.21 -2.77
CA ILE A 166 4.85 29.40 -1.94
C ILE A 166 4.14 30.63 -2.54
N PHE A 167 4.34 30.89 -3.83
CA PHE A 167 3.75 32.07 -4.48
C PHE A 167 2.23 32.01 -4.57
N LYS A 168 1.67 30.84 -4.89
CA LYS A 168 0.22 30.63 -4.91
C LYS A 168 -0.39 30.80 -3.51
N ALA A 169 0.25 30.25 -2.45
CA ALA A 169 -0.22 30.40 -1.08
C ALA A 169 -0.29 31.86 -0.63
N VAL A 170 0.73 32.67 -0.97
CA VAL A 170 0.71 34.12 -0.71
C VAL A 170 -0.45 34.81 -1.42
N LYS A 171 -0.67 34.49 -2.69
CA LYS A 171 -1.78 35.09 -3.48
C LYS A 171 -3.16 34.68 -2.97
N ILE A 172 -3.34 33.43 -2.59
CA ILE A 172 -4.58 32.94 -1.98
C ILE A 172 -4.86 33.68 -0.67
N THR A 173 -3.86 33.83 0.20
CA THR A 173 -4.03 34.56 1.47
C THR A 173 -4.35 36.04 1.27
N GLN A 174 -3.96 36.64 0.14
CA GLN A 174 -4.32 38.03 -0.20
C GLN A 174 -5.71 38.13 -0.83
N GLY A 175 -6.17 37.13 -1.55
CA GLY A 175 -7.44 37.14 -2.27
C GLY A 175 -8.64 36.60 -1.49
N TYR A 176 -8.40 35.79 -0.46
CA TYR A 176 -9.44 35.11 0.31
C TYR A 176 -9.25 35.29 1.82
N SER A 177 -10.36 35.33 2.55
CA SER A 177 -10.31 35.39 4.01
C SER A 177 -9.85 34.08 4.63
N LYS A 178 -9.29 34.12 5.83
CA LYS A 178 -8.84 32.92 6.55
C LYS A 178 -9.94 31.88 6.75
N PRO A 179 -11.18 32.27 7.13
CA PRO A 179 -12.28 31.29 7.18
C PRO A 179 -12.55 30.61 5.83
N GLN A 180 -12.50 31.34 4.70
CA GLN A 180 -12.68 30.75 3.39
C GLN A 180 -11.56 29.76 3.03
N ILE A 181 -10.30 30.08 3.36
CA ILE A 181 -9.18 29.17 3.13
C ILE A 181 -9.32 27.90 3.98
N LEU A 182 -9.73 28.04 5.23
CA LEU A 182 -9.96 26.89 6.11
C LEU A 182 -11.14 26.04 5.64
N ASP A 183 -12.20 26.67 5.15
CA ASP A 183 -13.36 26.01 4.56
C ASP A 183 -12.94 25.12 3.38
N TYR A 184 -12.24 25.67 2.42
CA TYR A 184 -11.72 24.92 1.29
C TYR A 184 -10.76 23.82 1.71
N TYR A 185 -9.87 24.07 2.67
CA TYR A 185 -8.93 23.09 3.17
C TYR A 185 -9.64 21.90 3.80
N LEU A 186 -10.56 22.16 4.74
CA LEU A 186 -11.29 21.11 5.47
C LEU A 186 -12.23 20.30 4.56
N ASN A 187 -12.70 20.89 3.46
CA ASN A 187 -13.50 20.20 2.45
C ASN A 187 -12.66 19.45 1.41
N THR A 188 -11.33 19.57 1.42
CA THR A 188 -10.47 18.98 0.37
C THR A 188 -9.40 18.05 0.88
N VAL A 189 -9.02 18.15 2.16
CA VAL A 189 -7.95 17.32 2.73
C VAL A 189 -8.39 15.87 2.89
N TYR A 190 -7.47 14.94 2.65
CA TYR A 190 -7.67 13.51 2.82
C TYR A 190 -7.48 13.11 4.29
N PHE A 191 -8.40 12.31 4.82
CA PHE A 191 -8.42 11.84 6.20
C PHE A 191 -8.18 10.32 6.33
N GLY A 192 -7.91 9.62 5.23
CA GLY A 192 -7.85 8.16 5.20
C GLY A 192 -9.20 7.51 4.89
N ARG A 193 -9.21 6.20 4.66
CA ARG A 193 -10.42 5.40 4.36
C ARG A 193 -11.27 5.97 3.22
N GLY A 194 -10.62 6.47 2.17
CA GLY A 194 -11.32 7.09 1.05
C GLY A 194 -12.01 8.42 1.37
N SER A 195 -11.84 8.97 2.59
CA SER A 195 -12.58 10.14 3.06
C SER A 195 -11.87 11.44 2.69
N TYR A 196 -12.37 12.11 1.68
CA TYR A 196 -11.94 13.45 1.29
C TYR A 196 -12.92 14.49 1.82
N GLY A 197 -12.41 15.41 2.64
CA GLY A 197 -13.20 16.42 3.34
C GLY A 197 -13.72 15.93 4.70
N VAL A 198 -13.94 16.90 5.57
CA VAL A 198 -14.27 16.67 6.99
C VAL A 198 -15.64 16.03 7.20
N GLU A 199 -16.61 16.30 6.32
CA GLU A 199 -17.95 15.69 6.40
C GLU A 199 -17.88 14.20 6.13
N ALA A 200 -17.22 13.80 5.03
CA ALA A 200 -16.99 12.39 4.71
C ALA A 200 -16.19 11.68 5.82
N ALA A 201 -15.17 12.34 6.37
CA ALA A 201 -14.40 11.78 7.47
C ALA A 201 -15.23 11.59 8.76
N ALA A 202 -16.06 12.56 9.11
CA ALA A 202 -16.94 12.47 10.28
C ALA A 202 -17.93 11.31 10.17
N GLU A 203 -18.50 11.12 8.98
CA GLU A 203 -19.40 10.00 8.68
C GLU A 203 -18.64 8.66 8.69
N THR A 204 -17.51 8.58 7.99
CA THR A 204 -16.72 7.33 7.87
C THR A 204 -16.21 6.84 9.23
N TYR A 205 -15.66 7.74 10.05
CA TYR A 205 -15.03 7.33 11.32
C TYR A 205 -16.01 7.24 12.48
N PHE A 206 -17.07 8.07 12.48
CA PHE A 206 -17.93 8.21 13.65
C PHE A 206 -19.44 8.07 13.34
N GLY A 207 -19.84 8.06 12.06
CA GLY A 207 -21.25 7.99 11.66
C GLY A 207 -22.04 9.24 12.03
N VAL A 208 -21.40 10.41 11.99
CA VAL A 208 -21.98 11.70 12.36
C VAL A 208 -21.59 12.77 11.37
N GLN A 209 -22.33 13.87 11.33
CA GLN A 209 -21.97 15.05 10.53
C GLN A 209 -20.80 15.82 11.15
N ALA A 210 -20.06 16.59 10.35
CA ALA A 210 -18.95 17.43 10.82
C ALA A 210 -19.35 18.44 11.90
N SER A 211 -20.61 18.93 11.83
CA SER A 211 -21.20 19.81 12.85
C SER A 211 -21.34 19.13 14.22
N GLN A 212 -21.41 17.81 14.26
CA GLN A 212 -21.60 17.00 15.47
C GLN A 212 -20.27 16.54 16.10
N ILE A 213 -19.11 16.87 15.52
CA ILE A 213 -17.79 16.62 16.10
C ILE A 213 -17.51 17.65 17.20
N THR A 214 -18.30 17.70 18.22
CA THR A 214 -18.18 18.66 19.35
C THR A 214 -17.31 18.15 20.49
N ASP A 215 -16.85 16.90 20.40
CA ASP A 215 -15.93 16.29 21.35
C ASP A 215 -14.47 16.53 20.91
N PRO A 216 -13.62 17.16 21.72
CA PRO A 216 -12.20 17.33 21.43
C PRO A 216 -11.45 16.01 21.14
N ALA A 217 -11.92 14.88 21.68
CA ALA A 217 -11.30 13.57 21.42
C ALA A 217 -11.47 13.16 19.95
N ARG A 218 -12.68 13.29 19.40
CA ARG A 218 -12.99 12.98 17.99
C ARG A 218 -12.32 13.97 17.05
N ALA A 219 -12.39 15.27 17.38
CA ALA A 219 -11.74 16.32 16.60
C ALA A 219 -10.23 16.10 16.50
N ALA A 220 -9.58 15.78 17.62
CA ALA A 220 -8.15 15.48 17.64
C ALA A 220 -7.79 14.18 16.91
N TYR A 221 -8.70 13.19 16.89
CA TYR A 221 -8.50 11.95 16.14
C TYR A 221 -8.45 12.23 14.64
N LEU A 222 -9.45 12.92 14.09
CA LEU A 222 -9.46 13.28 12.67
C LEU A 222 -8.26 14.17 12.32
N ALA A 223 -7.94 15.16 13.14
CA ALA A 223 -6.78 16.03 12.91
C ALA A 223 -5.44 15.27 12.95
N ALA A 224 -5.34 14.19 13.73
CA ALA A 224 -4.15 13.37 13.78
C ALA A 224 -3.92 12.58 12.47
N LEU A 225 -4.97 12.17 11.78
CA LEU A 225 -4.87 11.40 10.54
C LEU A 225 -4.26 12.18 9.38
N VAL A 226 -4.51 13.49 9.29
CA VAL A 226 -4.16 14.32 8.10
C VAL A 226 -2.67 14.29 7.73
N ASN A 227 -1.77 13.96 8.66
CA ASN A 227 -0.33 13.96 8.38
C ASN A 227 0.12 12.81 7.45
N GLU A 228 -0.34 11.62 7.75
CA GLU A 228 0.00 10.37 7.05
C GLU A 228 -1.24 9.46 7.07
N PRO A 229 -2.31 9.86 6.38
CA PRO A 229 -3.62 9.21 6.53
C PRO A 229 -3.56 7.72 6.17
N SER A 230 -2.92 7.35 5.07
CA SER A 230 -2.84 5.96 4.60
C SER A 230 -2.04 5.03 5.54
N VAL A 231 -1.09 5.58 6.32
CA VAL A 231 -0.34 4.82 7.33
C VAL A 231 -1.09 4.76 8.65
N LEU A 232 -1.65 5.90 9.08
CA LEU A 232 -2.26 6.03 10.41
C LEU A 232 -3.66 5.40 10.51
N GLU A 233 -4.32 5.14 9.39
CA GLU A 233 -5.59 4.42 9.35
C GLU A 233 -5.43 2.90 9.53
N LEU A 234 -4.22 2.37 9.35
CA LEU A 234 -3.94 0.94 9.48
C LEU A 234 -4.25 0.42 10.90
N THR A 235 -4.71 -0.82 10.96
CA THR A 235 -5.05 -1.48 12.24
C THR A 235 -3.85 -2.11 12.94
N THR A 236 -2.65 -2.02 12.36
CA THR A 236 -1.43 -2.60 12.95
C THR A 236 -1.10 -1.95 14.31
N PRO A 237 -0.51 -2.69 15.25
CA PRO A 237 -0.12 -2.16 16.56
C PRO A 237 0.82 -0.94 16.47
N ALA A 238 1.72 -0.94 15.48
CA ALA A 238 2.64 0.17 15.23
C ALA A 238 1.89 1.43 14.80
N ALA A 239 1.02 1.34 13.78
CA ALA A 239 0.20 2.45 13.29
C ALA A 239 -0.73 2.99 14.38
N GLN A 240 -1.37 2.12 15.16
CA GLN A 240 -2.22 2.51 16.28
C GLN A 240 -1.44 3.23 17.38
N THR A 241 -0.21 2.81 17.65
CA THR A 241 0.68 3.49 18.60
C THR A 241 1.06 4.89 18.09
N GLN A 242 1.43 5.01 16.82
CA GLN A 242 1.78 6.28 16.19
C GLN A 242 0.59 7.23 16.14
N LEU A 243 -0.59 6.76 15.75
CA LEU A 243 -1.82 7.54 15.75
C LEU A 243 -2.15 8.07 17.17
N LYS A 244 -2.01 7.23 18.20
CA LYS A 244 -2.25 7.61 19.58
C LYS A 244 -1.26 8.66 20.09
N GLN A 245 0.00 8.56 19.69
CA GLN A 245 1.02 9.58 20.00
C GLN A 245 0.66 10.90 19.33
N ARG A 246 0.28 10.89 18.05
CA ARG A 246 -0.09 12.09 17.33
C ARG A 246 -1.39 12.71 17.85
N TRP A 247 -2.39 11.91 18.20
CA TRP A 247 -3.61 12.36 18.86
C TRP A 247 -3.32 13.13 20.17
N ASN A 248 -2.41 12.62 21.01
CA ASN A 248 -1.98 13.32 22.20
C ASN A 248 -1.31 14.67 21.86
N LEU A 249 -0.48 14.69 20.81
CA LEU A 249 0.18 15.92 20.35
C LEU A 249 -0.85 16.97 19.90
N VAL A 250 -1.89 16.57 19.15
CA VAL A 250 -2.99 17.49 18.77
C VAL A 250 -3.62 18.13 19.99
N LEU A 251 -4.00 17.34 20.99
CA LEU A 251 -4.63 17.84 22.21
C LEU A 251 -3.71 18.77 23.00
N ASP A 252 -2.41 18.46 23.06
CA ASP A 252 -1.42 19.30 23.73
C ASP A 252 -1.20 20.63 22.98
N ASP A 253 -1.27 20.61 21.66
CA ASP A 253 -1.17 21.82 20.83
C ASP A 253 -2.47 22.64 20.89
N MET A 254 -3.64 22.02 21.06
CA MET A 254 -4.89 22.74 21.39
C MET A 254 -4.79 23.47 22.72
N VAL A 255 -4.12 22.90 23.74
CA VAL A 255 -3.87 23.59 25.01
C VAL A 255 -2.91 24.76 24.81
N LYS A 256 -1.80 24.59 24.10
CA LYS A 256 -0.82 25.65 23.80
C LYS A 256 -1.45 26.81 23.02
N SER A 257 -2.40 26.50 22.14
CA SER A 257 -3.13 27.49 21.34
C SER A 257 -4.31 28.13 22.08
N GLY A 258 -4.60 27.69 23.30
CA GLY A 258 -5.68 28.24 24.15
C GLY A 258 -7.08 27.76 23.79
N TYR A 259 -7.20 26.72 22.95
CA TYR A 259 -8.49 26.09 22.57
C TYR A 259 -8.99 25.09 23.62
N LEU A 260 -8.09 24.54 24.44
CA LEU A 260 -8.39 23.72 25.59
C LEU A 260 -7.66 24.25 26.82
N ASN A 261 -8.24 24.11 28.00
CA ASN A 261 -7.50 24.29 29.24
C ASN A 261 -6.97 22.96 29.80
N ALA A 262 -6.04 23.01 30.75
CA ALA A 262 -5.40 21.82 31.32
C ALA A 262 -6.40 20.81 31.92
N THR A 263 -7.47 21.32 32.56
CA THR A 263 -8.51 20.47 33.16
C THR A 263 -9.32 19.74 32.09
N GLN A 264 -9.71 20.45 31.03
CA GLN A 264 -10.38 19.84 29.87
C GLN A 264 -9.49 18.77 29.22
N ARG A 265 -8.21 19.09 28.98
CA ARG A 265 -7.25 18.14 28.41
C ARG A 265 -7.11 16.86 29.23
N ALA A 266 -7.03 16.99 30.56
CA ALA A 266 -6.92 15.86 31.48
C ALA A 266 -8.19 14.97 31.50
N ALA A 267 -9.34 15.53 31.15
CA ALA A 267 -10.61 14.81 31.05
C ALA A 267 -10.81 14.08 29.73
N VAL A 268 -10.10 14.47 28.65
CA VAL A 268 -10.23 13.83 27.32
C VAL A 268 -9.75 12.38 27.38
N ARG A 269 -10.53 11.49 26.83
CA ARG A 269 -10.22 10.06 26.68
C ARG A 269 -10.18 9.70 25.20
N TRP A 270 -9.47 8.62 24.89
CA TRP A 270 -9.45 8.07 23.54
C TRP A 270 -10.88 7.78 23.07
N PRO A 271 -11.26 8.16 21.84
CA PRO A 271 -12.64 7.96 21.38
C PRO A 271 -12.97 6.46 21.30
N THR A 272 -14.09 6.07 21.90
CA THR A 272 -14.52 4.66 22.01
C THR A 272 -15.53 4.22 20.94
N ALA A 273 -16.18 5.17 20.26
CA ALA A 273 -17.19 4.91 19.27
C ALA A 273 -16.65 5.10 17.84
N LEU A 274 -15.48 4.51 17.57
CA LEU A 274 -14.97 4.41 16.20
C LEU A 274 -15.77 3.35 15.46
N ARG A 275 -16.26 3.68 14.27
CA ARG A 275 -16.71 2.63 13.36
C ARG A 275 -15.50 1.74 13.05
N PRO A 276 -15.68 0.41 12.97
CA PRO A 276 -14.62 -0.48 12.52
C PRO A 276 -14.04 0.02 11.20
N GLY A 277 -12.71 -0.07 11.05
CA GLY A 277 -12.08 0.33 9.81
C GLY A 277 -12.54 -0.51 8.66
N GLY A 278 -12.87 0.16 7.55
CA GLY A 278 -13.24 -0.42 6.29
C GLY A 278 -14.46 -1.35 6.41
N GLU A 279 -15.65 -0.88 6.04
CA GLU A 279 -16.66 -1.84 5.61
C GLU A 279 -16.02 -2.61 4.46
N VAL A 280 -15.82 -3.92 4.66
CA VAL A 280 -15.37 -4.81 3.59
C VAL A 280 -16.40 -4.72 2.49
N GLN A 281 -16.04 -4.15 1.36
CA GLN A 281 -16.93 -4.08 0.20
C GLN A 281 -16.87 -5.44 -0.49
N ILE A 282 -17.98 -6.16 -0.41
CA ILE A 282 -18.18 -7.42 -1.12
C ILE A 282 -19.21 -7.15 -2.21
N ASP A 283 -18.87 -7.51 -3.46
CA ASP A 283 -19.80 -7.35 -4.58
C ASP A 283 -20.95 -8.38 -4.54
N ALA A 284 -21.89 -8.27 -5.49
CA ALA A 284 -23.05 -9.18 -5.59
C ALA A 284 -22.66 -10.65 -5.86
N ALA A 285 -21.44 -10.91 -6.33
CA ALA A 285 -20.89 -12.24 -6.56
C ALA A 285 -20.10 -12.79 -5.37
N GLY A 286 -19.95 -12.01 -4.29
CA GLY A 286 -19.20 -12.39 -3.11
C GLY A 286 -17.70 -12.06 -3.17
N VAL A 287 -17.26 -11.30 -4.16
CA VAL A 287 -15.86 -10.87 -4.29
C VAL A 287 -15.55 -9.73 -3.33
N ASN A 288 -14.52 -9.89 -2.51
CA ASN A 288 -14.06 -8.86 -1.57
C ASN A 288 -13.24 -7.78 -2.32
N VAL A 289 -13.93 -6.74 -2.76
CA VAL A 289 -13.36 -5.62 -3.53
C VAL A 289 -12.31 -4.84 -2.73
N THR A 290 -12.51 -4.71 -1.42
CA THR A 290 -11.56 -4.00 -0.54
C THR A 290 -10.18 -4.64 -0.59
N SER A 291 -10.09 -5.96 -0.55
CA SER A 291 -8.80 -6.67 -0.64
C SER A 291 -8.13 -6.50 -2.00
N LEU A 292 -8.91 -6.41 -3.09
CA LEU A 292 -8.35 -6.15 -4.43
C LEU A 292 -7.69 -4.78 -4.50
N VAL A 293 -8.35 -3.75 -3.95
CA VAL A 293 -7.80 -2.40 -3.87
C VAL A 293 -6.53 -2.39 -3.02
N ASN A 294 -6.56 -3.03 -1.84
CA ASN A 294 -5.40 -3.08 -0.95
C ASN A 294 -4.20 -3.79 -1.61
N ALA A 295 -4.41 -4.98 -2.20
CA ALA A 295 -3.35 -5.71 -2.89
C ALA A 295 -2.77 -4.93 -4.08
N THR A 296 -3.60 -4.13 -4.76
CA THR A 296 -3.17 -3.22 -5.83
C THR A 296 -2.32 -2.09 -5.29
N ASN A 297 -2.74 -1.46 -4.20
CA ASN A 297 -2.05 -0.35 -3.55
C ASN A 297 -0.68 -0.78 -2.99
N ASP A 298 -0.61 -1.93 -2.30
CA ASP A 298 0.65 -2.50 -1.79
C ASP A 298 1.66 -2.75 -2.92
N TYR A 299 1.17 -3.18 -4.09
CA TYR A 299 2.01 -3.37 -5.26
C TYR A 299 2.50 -2.04 -5.86
N LEU A 300 1.63 -1.04 -5.96
CA LEU A 300 2.00 0.32 -6.42
C LEU A 300 3.06 0.94 -5.53
N ASP A 301 2.94 0.80 -4.20
CA ASP A 301 3.94 1.28 -3.24
C ASP A 301 5.29 0.56 -3.41
N THR A 302 5.25 -0.75 -3.68
CA THR A 302 6.46 -1.54 -3.99
C THR A 302 7.11 -1.07 -5.30
N LEU A 303 6.32 -0.73 -6.32
CA LEU A 303 6.84 -0.18 -7.58
C LEU A 303 7.40 1.22 -7.39
N HIS A 304 6.70 2.09 -6.68
CA HIS A 304 7.14 3.46 -6.38
C HIS A 304 8.47 3.49 -5.64
N ALA A 305 8.67 2.56 -4.69
CA ALA A 305 9.94 2.42 -3.96
C ALA A 305 11.13 2.10 -4.89
N LYS A 306 10.87 1.41 -6.02
CA LYS A 306 11.88 1.07 -7.05
C LYS A 306 12.00 2.14 -8.12
N ASP A 307 10.89 2.75 -8.51
CA ASP A 307 10.79 3.77 -9.54
C ASP A 307 9.78 4.85 -9.12
N SER A 308 10.25 5.96 -8.61
CA SER A 308 9.44 7.08 -8.14
C SER A 308 8.62 7.79 -9.24
N SER A 309 8.73 7.37 -10.49
CA SER A 309 7.86 7.85 -11.56
C SER A 309 6.51 7.13 -11.60
N VAL A 310 6.40 5.94 -10.99
CA VAL A 310 5.13 5.24 -10.77
C VAL A 310 4.40 5.90 -9.60
N PRO A 311 3.12 6.24 -9.69
CA PRO A 311 2.38 6.78 -8.56
C PRO A 311 2.27 5.75 -7.44
N ASP A 312 2.45 6.19 -6.18
CA ASP A 312 2.18 5.38 -4.99
C ASP A 312 0.66 5.32 -4.69
N SER A 313 0.29 4.50 -3.72
CA SER A 313 -1.09 4.36 -3.29
C SER A 313 -1.71 5.69 -2.85
N THR A 314 -0.97 6.51 -2.11
CA THR A 314 -1.42 7.84 -1.66
C THR A 314 -1.73 8.75 -2.84
N THR A 315 -0.85 8.78 -3.84
CA THR A 315 -1.03 9.56 -5.08
C THR A 315 -2.26 9.09 -5.85
N VAL A 316 -2.45 7.78 -5.97
CA VAL A 316 -3.62 7.20 -6.65
C VAL A 316 -4.90 7.50 -5.89
N GLU A 317 -4.91 7.45 -4.57
CA GLU A 317 -6.05 7.76 -3.73
C GLU A 317 -6.42 9.26 -3.77
N GLU A 318 -5.47 10.15 -4.06
CA GLU A 318 -5.76 11.57 -4.34
C GLU A 318 -6.61 11.75 -5.61
N GLY A 319 -6.69 10.73 -6.49
CA GLY A 319 -7.63 10.61 -7.59
C GLY A 319 -7.07 11.00 -8.96
N GLY A 320 -7.84 10.67 -9.99
CA GLY A 320 -7.53 11.01 -11.38
C GLY A 320 -6.84 9.91 -12.18
N TYR A 321 -6.55 8.77 -11.56
CA TYR A 321 -5.91 7.64 -12.22
C TYR A 321 -6.92 6.59 -12.69
N ASN A 322 -6.56 5.86 -13.75
CA ASN A 322 -7.21 4.64 -14.15
C ASN A 322 -6.18 3.51 -14.04
N ILE A 323 -6.46 2.55 -13.14
CA ILE A 323 -5.58 1.43 -12.81
C ILE A 323 -6.20 0.15 -13.37
N VAL A 324 -5.61 -0.38 -14.43
CA VAL A 324 -6.01 -1.69 -14.95
C VAL A 324 -5.22 -2.75 -14.19
N THR A 325 -5.92 -3.60 -13.45
CA THR A 325 -5.33 -4.67 -12.66
C THR A 325 -5.18 -5.96 -13.45
N THR A 326 -4.48 -6.93 -12.88
CA THR A 326 -4.35 -8.28 -13.44
C THR A 326 -5.54 -9.18 -13.10
N PHE A 327 -6.43 -8.76 -12.20
CA PHE A 327 -7.51 -9.58 -11.69
C PHE A 327 -8.55 -9.92 -12.77
N SER A 328 -8.95 -11.17 -12.83
CA SER A 328 -10.06 -11.67 -13.65
C SER A 328 -11.31 -11.81 -12.80
N HIS A 329 -12.37 -11.04 -13.10
CA HIS A 329 -13.63 -11.12 -12.35
C HIS A 329 -14.21 -12.53 -12.36
N SER A 330 -14.23 -13.21 -13.51
CA SER A 330 -14.75 -14.59 -13.59
C SER A 330 -13.94 -15.56 -12.71
N ALA A 331 -12.61 -15.47 -12.72
CA ALA A 331 -11.77 -16.31 -11.88
C ALA A 331 -11.95 -16.02 -10.39
N MET A 332 -12.23 -14.77 -10.01
CA MET A 332 -12.56 -14.38 -8.62
C MET A 332 -13.89 -15.01 -8.19
N VAL A 333 -14.91 -14.96 -9.05
CA VAL A 333 -16.20 -15.62 -8.80
C VAL A 333 -16.04 -17.13 -8.67
N ASP A 334 -15.27 -17.76 -9.54
CA ASP A 334 -14.96 -19.20 -9.45
C ASP A 334 -14.27 -19.56 -8.13
N ALA A 335 -13.37 -18.70 -7.62
CA ALA A 335 -12.72 -18.89 -6.33
C ALA A 335 -13.72 -18.84 -5.16
N VAL A 336 -14.62 -17.84 -5.14
CA VAL A 336 -15.71 -17.73 -4.15
C VAL A 336 -16.55 -19.00 -4.14
N HIS A 337 -16.99 -19.48 -5.31
CA HIS A 337 -17.80 -20.68 -5.44
C HIS A 337 -17.07 -21.95 -4.97
N ALA A 338 -15.79 -22.09 -5.33
CA ALA A 338 -15.01 -23.26 -4.94
C ALA A 338 -14.82 -23.34 -3.43
N VAL A 339 -14.51 -22.22 -2.78
CA VAL A 339 -14.34 -22.15 -1.32
C VAL A 339 -15.67 -22.38 -0.60
N ASP A 340 -16.73 -21.69 -1.01
CA ASP A 340 -18.03 -21.80 -0.36
C ASP A 340 -18.55 -23.26 -0.41
N SER A 341 -18.49 -23.88 -1.58
CA SER A 341 -19.01 -25.25 -1.79
C SER A 341 -18.20 -26.33 -1.10
N ASN A 342 -16.88 -26.16 -0.97
CA ASN A 342 -15.99 -27.23 -0.48
C ASN A 342 -15.58 -27.07 0.99
N VAL A 343 -15.74 -25.86 1.57
CA VAL A 343 -15.41 -25.60 2.97
C VAL A 343 -16.64 -25.17 3.75
N TYR A 344 -17.18 -23.98 3.48
CA TYR A 344 -18.18 -23.39 4.36
C TYR A 344 -19.53 -24.09 4.33
N GLN A 345 -19.98 -24.63 3.19
CA GLN A 345 -21.22 -25.44 3.14
C GLN A 345 -21.06 -26.75 3.91
N LYS A 346 -19.86 -27.35 3.93
CA LYS A 346 -19.59 -28.57 4.69
C LYS A 346 -19.52 -28.30 6.20
N LEU A 347 -19.00 -27.16 6.60
CA LEU A 347 -18.88 -26.77 8.02
C LEU A 347 -20.20 -26.28 8.62
N GLY A 348 -21.12 -25.76 7.79
CA GLY A 348 -22.40 -25.20 8.24
C GLY A 348 -22.33 -23.71 8.60
N ALA A 349 -23.51 -23.14 8.86
CA ALA A 349 -23.65 -21.70 9.10
C ALA A 349 -22.85 -21.25 10.35
N GLY A 350 -22.12 -20.15 10.24
CA GLY A 350 -21.35 -19.53 11.32
C GLY A 350 -19.90 -20.01 11.45
N SER A 351 -19.42 -20.83 10.53
CA SER A 351 -18.02 -21.31 10.53
C SER A 351 -17.07 -20.36 9.77
N ALA A 352 -17.59 -19.46 8.94
CA ALA A 352 -16.80 -18.41 8.30
C ALA A 352 -16.24 -17.43 9.34
N PRO A 353 -15.07 -16.80 9.10
CA PRO A 353 -14.47 -15.85 10.03
C PRO A 353 -15.42 -14.72 10.39
N SER A 354 -15.40 -14.33 11.66
CA SER A 354 -16.18 -13.18 12.12
C SER A 354 -15.59 -11.89 11.54
N LEU A 355 -16.39 -11.11 10.86
CA LEU A 355 -16.00 -9.78 10.34
C LEU A 355 -15.44 -8.83 11.42
N THR A 356 -15.81 -9.05 12.69
CA THR A 356 -15.41 -8.18 13.81
C THR A 356 -14.24 -8.70 14.61
N THR A 357 -14.09 -10.02 14.75
CA THR A 357 -13.07 -10.64 15.60
C THR A 357 -12.01 -11.40 14.80
N GLY A 358 -12.30 -11.78 13.56
CA GLY A 358 -11.44 -12.64 12.74
C GLY A 358 -11.36 -14.10 13.21
N ALA A 359 -12.13 -14.50 14.23
CA ALA A 359 -12.13 -15.88 14.71
C ALA A 359 -12.97 -16.80 13.81
N GLY A 360 -12.48 -17.97 13.47
CA GLY A 360 -13.16 -18.97 12.65
C GLY A 360 -12.24 -19.68 11.67
N VAL A 361 -12.84 -20.47 10.78
CA VAL A 361 -12.10 -21.15 9.71
C VAL A 361 -11.79 -20.18 8.58
N HIS A 362 -10.53 -19.97 8.32
CA HIS A 362 -10.01 -19.14 7.25
C HIS A 362 -9.66 -19.97 6.02
N VAL A 363 -9.84 -19.37 4.86
CA VAL A 363 -9.39 -19.91 3.58
C VAL A 363 -8.73 -18.79 2.80
N GLY A 364 -7.48 -18.98 2.43
CA GLY A 364 -6.79 -18.13 1.46
C GLY A 364 -6.59 -18.89 0.14
N LEU A 365 -6.94 -18.28 -1.00
CA LEU A 365 -6.63 -18.82 -2.32
C LEU A 365 -6.00 -17.73 -3.18
N ALA A 366 -4.96 -18.09 -3.92
CA ALA A 366 -4.37 -17.19 -4.91
C ALA A 366 -3.98 -17.95 -6.18
N THR A 367 -4.19 -17.30 -7.33
CA THR A 367 -3.89 -17.87 -8.64
C THR A 367 -3.01 -16.95 -9.46
N VAL A 368 -1.92 -17.49 -9.99
CA VAL A 368 -0.91 -16.78 -10.77
C VAL A 368 -0.79 -17.37 -12.17
N ASP A 369 -0.64 -16.53 -13.18
CA ASP A 369 -0.17 -16.94 -14.51
C ASP A 369 1.36 -17.11 -14.47
N ALA A 370 1.82 -18.35 -14.66
CA ALA A 370 3.24 -18.67 -14.62
C ALA A 370 4.04 -17.98 -15.72
N ALA A 371 3.42 -17.74 -16.88
CA ALA A 371 4.09 -17.13 -18.03
C ALA A 371 4.33 -15.61 -17.84
N THR A 372 3.53 -14.94 -17.02
CA THR A 372 3.61 -13.49 -16.83
C THR A 372 3.93 -13.06 -15.39
N GLY A 373 3.60 -13.87 -14.37
CA GLY A 373 3.66 -13.49 -12.95
C GLY A 373 2.42 -12.69 -12.47
N GLU A 374 1.40 -12.57 -13.34
CA GLU A 374 0.17 -11.84 -13.01
C GLU A 374 -0.67 -12.60 -11.98
N LEU A 375 -1.10 -11.92 -10.91
CA LEU A 375 -2.06 -12.43 -9.95
C LEU A 375 -3.47 -12.32 -10.56
N LEU A 376 -4.00 -13.43 -11.04
CA LEU A 376 -5.26 -13.48 -11.78
C LEU A 376 -6.48 -13.47 -10.86
N ALA A 377 -6.38 -14.15 -9.74
CA ALA A 377 -7.46 -14.25 -8.76
C ALA A 377 -6.90 -14.44 -7.34
N LEU A 378 -7.68 -13.97 -6.38
CA LEU A 378 -7.48 -14.24 -4.97
C LEU A 378 -8.84 -14.44 -4.28
N TYR A 379 -8.87 -15.27 -3.25
CA TYR A 379 -9.95 -15.34 -2.29
C TYR A 379 -9.37 -14.91 -0.94
N PRO A 380 -9.64 -13.67 -0.51
CA PRO A 380 -9.01 -13.06 0.66
C PRO A 380 -9.79 -13.31 1.96
N GLY A 381 -10.79 -14.19 1.93
CA GLY A 381 -11.74 -14.30 3.04
C GLY A 381 -12.73 -13.14 3.10
N ASP A 382 -13.60 -13.16 4.11
CA ASP A 382 -14.64 -12.14 4.31
C ASP A 382 -14.26 -11.09 5.37
N SER A 383 -13.04 -11.17 5.91
CA SER A 383 -12.53 -10.23 6.91
C SER A 383 -11.85 -9.01 6.26
N ALA A 384 -11.55 -7.99 7.05
CA ALA A 384 -10.72 -6.86 6.62
C ALA A 384 -9.25 -7.26 6.41
N TYR A 385 -8.86 -8.46 6.84
CA TYR A 385 -7.55 -9.05 6.65
C TYR A 385 -7.55 -9.94 5.41
N ASP A 386 -6.56 -9.78 4.56
CA ASP A 386 -6.45 -10.54 3.31
C ASP A 386 -5.75 -11.89 3.54
N ASP A 387 -6.56 -12.94 3.65
CA ASP A 387 -6.09 -14.32 3.85
C ASP A 387 -5.26 -14.86 2.66
N ALA A 388 -5.37 -14.26 1.49
CA ALA A 388 -4.64 -14.70 0.30
C ALA A 388 -3.24 -14.09 0.20
N THR A 389 -3.07 -12.81 0.58
CA THR A 389 -1.80 -12.07 0.38
C THR A 389 -1.07 -11.77 1.68
N GLN A 390 -1.78 -11.59 2.80
CA GLN A 390 -1.22 -11.15 4.09
C GLN A 390 -1.11 -12.28 5.13
N ALA A 391 -1.75 -13.44 4.92
CA ALA A 391 -1.66 -14.55 5.84
C ALA A 391 -0.21 -15.02 6.06
N GLN A 392 0.09 -15.41 7.30
CA GLN A 392 1.39 -15.88 7.73
C GLN A 392 1.20 -17.32 8.26
N ILE A 393 1.11 -18.29 7.35
CA ILE A 393 0.72 -19.66 7.64
C ILE A 393 1.84 -20.61 7.24
N GLU A 394 2.23 -21.49 8.15
CA GLU A 394 3.27 -22.47 7.92
C GLU A 394 2.84 -23.49 6.84
N PRO A 395 3.57 -23.60 5.69
CA PRO A 395 3.19 -24.46 4.58
C PRO A 395 3.46 -25.95 4.84
N GLY A 396 4.15 -26.28 5.92
CA GLY A 396 4.41 -27.65 6.31
C GLY A 396 5.15 -28.47 5.25
N SER A 397 4.69 -29.68 4.99
CA SER A 397 5.36 -30.64 4.09
C SER A 397 5.54 -30.16 2.64
N GLN A 398 4.83 -29.11 2.19
CA GLN A 398 5.06 -28.52 0.86
C GLN A 398 6.49 -27.98 0.69
N MET A 399 7.12 -27.53 1.79
CA MET A 399 8.50 -27.02 1.74
C MET A 399 9.53 -28.07 1.31
N GLY A 400 9.20 -29.34 1.45
CA GLY A 400 10.03 -30.44 0.95
C GLY A 400 10.31 -30.37 -0.54
N VAL A 401 9.37 -29.84 -1.34
CA VAL A 401 9.54 -29.65 -2.80
C VAL A 401 10.59 -28.60 -3.09
N PHE A 402 10.58 -27.48 -2.35
CA PHE A 402 11.58 -26.40 -2.49
C PHE A 402 12.97 -26.88 -2.01
N SER A 403 13.03 -27.67 -0.94
CA SER A 403 14.26 -28.29 -0.48
C SER A 403 14.87 -29.20 -1.56
N MET A 404 14.04 -30.00 -2.20
CA MET A 404 14.45 -30.89 -3.29
C MET A 404 14.87 -30.10 -4.55
N ALA A 405 14.16 -29.01 -4.85
CA ALA A 405 14.51 -28.10 -5.97
C ALA A 405 15.84 -27.39 -5.70
N ALA A 406 16.11 -26.97 -4.47
CA ALA A 406 17.39 -26.38 -4.08
C ALA A 406 18.55 -27.36 -4.27
N GLU A 407 18.35 -28.64 -3.99
CA GLU A 407 19.35 -29.69 -4.25
C GLU A 407 19.56 -29.90 -5.75
N LEU A 408 18.48 -30.06 -6.52
CA LEU A 408 18.54 -30.29 -7.97
C LEU A 408 19.11 -29.09 -8.74
N SER A 409 18.89 -27.88 -8.28
CA SER A 409 19.48 -26.67 -8.86
C SER A 409 20.97 -26.54 -8.60
N GLY A 410 21.53 -27.38 -7.72
CA GLY A 410 22.91 -27.31 -7.25
C GLY A 410 23.17 -26.16 -6.27
N SER A 411 22.15 -25.53 -5.72
CA SER A 411 22.29 -24.45 -4.72
C SER A 411 22.92 -24.98 -3.43
N VAL A 412 22.48 -26.14 -2.95
CA VAL A 412 23.07 -26.84 -1.80
C VAL A 412 24.53 -27.21 -2.08
N ASP A 413 24.83 -27.79 -3.24
CA ASP A 413 26.18 -28.19 -3.65
C ASP A 413 27.13 -26.99 -3.72
N ARG A 414 26.64 -25.85 -4.24
CA ARG A 414 27.39 -24.58 -4.29
C ARG A 414 27.67 -24.05 -2.88
N ALA A 415 26.67 -24.08 -2.00
CA ALA A 415 26.79 -23.65 -0.61
C ALA A 415 27.82 -24.51 0.17
N LEU A 416 27.73 -25.84 0.04
CA LEU A 416 28.66 -26.78 0.69
C LEU A 416 30.11 -26.63 0.18
N LYS A 417 30.30 -26.26 -1.09
CA LYS A 417 31.64 -26.05 -1.69
C LYS A 417 32.24 -24.66 -1.45
N ALA A 418 31.38 -23.64 -1.24
CA ALA A 418 31.83 -22.26 -1.07
C ALA A 418 32.34 -21.94 0.32
N VAL A 419 32.06 -22.77 1.32
CA VAL A 419 32.41 -22.51 2.72
C VAL A 419 33.75 -23.19 3.03
N PRO A 420 34.82 -22.45 3.41
CA PRO A 420 36.01 -23.07 3.97
C PRO A 420 35.62 -23.67 5.33
N ALA A 421 35.88 -24.96 5.52
CA ALA A 421 35.62 -25.82 6.67
C ALA A 421 34.78 -25.14 7.81
N PRO A 422 33.49 -25.35 7.84
CA PRO A 422 32.57 -24.44 8.54
C PRO A 422 32.59 -24.67 10.05
N ALA A 423 32.40 -23.55 10.77
CA ALA A 423 31.87 -23.61 12.14
C ALA A 423 30.46 -24.20 12.19
N ASP A 424 29.70 -24.15 11.07
CA ASP A 424 28.34 -24.64 10.93
C ASP A 424 28.32 -26.09 10.46
N GLY A 425 27.45 -26.91 11.06
CA GLY A 425 27.21 -28.30 10.62
C GLY A 425 26.51 -28.35 9.24
N PRO A 426 26.56 -29.52 8.55
CA PRO A 426 25.99 -29.66 7.20
C PRO A 426 24.50 -29.35 7.12
N ASP A 427 23.72 -29.56 8.19
CA ASP A 427 22.29 -29.30 8.23
C ASP A 427 21.98 -27.79 8.26
N VAL A 428 22.77 -27.00 8.98
CA VAL A 428 22.68 -25.52 8.97
C VAL A 428 23.06 -24.97 7.60
N ILE A 429 24.06 -25.55 6.92
CA ILE A 429 24.44 -25.15 5.56
C ILE A 429 23.30 -25.42 4.58
N ARG A 430 22.61 -26.56 4.70
CA ARG A 430 21.43 -26.88 3.90
C ARG A 430 20.28 -25.93 4.17
N ALA A 431 20.01 -25.59 5.44
CA ALA A 431 18.99 -24.60 5.80
C ALA A 431 19.27 -23.25 5.17
N LYS A 432 20.49 -22.74 5.24
CA LYS A 432 20.90 -21.48 4.59
C LYS A 432 20.77 -21.53 3.07
N ALA A 433 21.12 -22.66 2.46
CA ALA A 433 20.97 -22.83 1.02
C ALA A 433 19.49 -22.86 0.59
N LEU A 434 18.64 -23.53 1.36
CA LEU A 434 17.19 -23.53 1.16
C LEU A 434 16.61 -22.13 1.34
N TRP A 435 16.98 -21.41 2.40
CA TRP A 435 16.56 -20.03 2.63
C TRP A 435 16.92 -19.10 1.45
N THR A 436 18.15 -19.21 0.94
CA THR A 436 18.59 -18.47 -0.23
C THR A 436 17.73 -18.81 -1.45
N PHE A 437 17.48 -20.09 -1.70
CA PHE A 437 16.62 -20.55 -2.79
C PHE A 437 15.18 -20.04 -2.64
N MET A 438 14.61 -20.10 -1.43
CA MET A 438 13.28 -19.57 -1.13
C MET A 438 13.20 -18.07 -1.45
N SER A 439 14.22 -17.31 -1.10
CA SER A 439 14.30 -15.87 -1.40
C SER A 439 14.38 -15.60 -2.91
N GLU A 440 15.10 -16.44 -3.67
CA GLU A 440 15.22 -16.34 -5.13
C GLU A 440 13.88 -16.60 -5.85
N VAL A 441 12.99 -17.41 -5.27
CA VAL A 441 11.65 -17.68 -5.80
C VAL A 441 10.54 -16.83 -5.14
N GLY A 442 10.92 -15.77 -4.43
CA GLY A 442 9.99 -14.77 -3.87
C GLY A 442 9.35 -15.14 -2.54
N LEU A 443 9.72 -16.29 -1.93
CA LEU A 443 9.38 -16.61 -0.55
C LEU A 443 10.24 -15.79 0.42
N THR A 444 9.85 -15.70 1.67
CA THR A 444 10.58 -14.98 2.75
C THR A 444 10.61 -13.44 2.66
N GLN A 445 10.13 -12.82 1.58
CA GLN A 445 10.31 -11.37 1.34
C GLN A 445 9.50 -10.46 2.27
N ASN A 446 8.37 -10.91 2.83
CA ASN A 446 7.53 -10.12 3.77
C ASN A 446 7.70 -10.50 5.23
N LEU A 447 8.55 -11.44 5.54
CA LEU A 447 8.91 -11.72 6.93
C LEU A 447 9.63 -10.54 7.59
N VAL A 448 9.88 -9.46 6.84
CA VAL A 448 10.65 -8.28 7.25
C VAL A 448 9.77 -7.13 7.77
N ALA A 449 8.44 -7.17 7.59
CA ALA A 449 7.58 -6.02 7.95
C ALA A 449 7.53 -5.72 9.46
N ASP A 450 7.55 -6.75 10.31
CA ASP A 450 7.80 -6.62 11.76
C ASP A 450 8.46 -7.88 12.33
N PRO A 451 9.80 -7.89 12.53
CA PRO A 451 10.51 -9.02 13.11
C PRO A 451 10.06 -9.41 14.52
N ALA A 452 9.32 -8.53 15.22
CA ALA A 452 8.82 -8.79 16.56
C ALA A 452 7.50 -9.61 16.55
N GLU A 453 6.80 -9.66 15.43
CA GLU A 453 5.55 -10.44 15.27
C GLU A 453 5.78 -11.87 14.79
N LEU A 454 6.98 -12.22 14.35
CA LEU A 454 7.32 -13.58 13.97
C LEU A 454 7.55 -14.46 15.20
N PRO A 455 7.10 -15.72 15.19
CA PRO A 455 7.32 -16.67 16.29
C PRO A 455 8.81 -16.88 16.60
N GLU A 456 9.68 -16.74 15.59
CA GLU A 456 11.14 -16.82 15.68
C GLU A 456 11.78 -15.67 14.93
N PRO A 457 12.90 -15.09 15.41
CA PRO A 457 13.67 -14.10 14.66
C PRO A 457 14.14 -14.70 13.32
N LEU A 458 14.05 -13.92 12.24
CA LEU A 458 14.48 -14.32 10.88
C LEU A 458 15.86 -14.99 10.82
N ALA A 459 16.83 -14.47 11.58
CA ALA A 459 18.19 -15.02 11.66
C ALA A 459 18.24 -16.45 12.24
N ARG A 460 17.19 -16.89 12.96
CA ARG A 460 17.07 -18.26 13.44
C ARG A 460 16.47 -19.18 12.38
N LEU A 461 15.42 -18.73 11.67
CA LEU A 461 14.79 -19.52 10.60
C LEU A 461 15.80 -19.84 9.48
N GLU A 462 16.63 -18.88 9.07
CA GLU A 462 17.69 -19.10 8.07
C GLU A 462 18.67 -20.24 8.44
N GLN A 463 18.88 -20.48 9.73
CA GLN A 463 19.82 -21.46 10.25
C GLN A 463 19.17 -22.70 10.83
N ASP A 464 17.83 -22.75 10.83
CA ASP A 464 17.08 -23.86 11.44
C ASP A 464 16.99 -25.05 10.47
N PRO A 465 17.54 -26.23 10.85
CA PRO A 465 17.42 -27.43 10.04
C PRO A 465 15.97 -27.86 9.76
N GLN A 466 15.01 -27.41 10.58
CA GLN A 466 13.58 -27.70 10.40
C GLN A 466 12.94 -26.83 9.30
N LEU A 467 13.66 -25.88 8.72
CA LEU A 467 13.16 -25.04 7.62
C LEU A 467 12.56 -25.89 6.49
N ALA A 468 13.18 -27.01 6.16
CA ALA A 468 12.68 -27.97 5.17
C ALA A 468 11.34 -28.64 5.55
N LEU A 469 10.92 -28.54 6.81
CA LEU A 469 9.61 -29.00 7.29
C LEU A 469 8.52 -27.94 7.15
N GLY A 470 8.84 -26.74 6.62
CA GLY A 470 7.89 -25.69 6.33
C GLY A 470 7.45 -24.86 7.54
N ILE A 471 8.37 -24.61 8.47
CA ILE A 471 8.14 -23.76 9.65
C ILE A 471 8.19 -22.27 9.35
N ALA A 472 8.67 -21.86 8.16
CA ALA A 472 8.65 -20.48 7.74
C ALA A 472 7.25 -20.13 7.22
N PRO A 473 6.53 -19.18 7.84
CA PRO A 473 5.17 -18.87 7.44
C PRO A 473 5.14 -18.12 6.11
N GLU A 474 4.14 -18.45 5.27
CA GLU A 474 3.97 -17.89 3.93
C GLU A 474 2.50 -17.57 3.64
N SER A 475 2.24 -16.78 2.60
CA SER A 475 0.90 -16.53 2.11
C SER A 475 0.58 -17.37 0.87
N PRO A 476 -0.72 -17.67 0.60
CA PRO A 476 -1.13 -18.36 -0.63
C PRO A 476 -0.61 -17.71 -1.91
N ALA A 477 -0.64 -16.38 -1.99
CA ALA A 477 -0.15 -15.65 -3.18
C ALA A 477 1.34 -15.88 -3.44
N ARG A 478 2.16 -15.93 -2.39
CA ARG A 478 3.59 -16.22 -2.54
C ARG A 478 3.88 -17.65 -2.86
N MET A 479 3.16 -18.57 -2.21
CA MET A 479 3.28 -19.98 -2.55
C MET A 479 2.89 -20.20 -4.02
N ALA A 480 1.81 -19.62 -4.53
CA ALA A 480 1.45 -19.68 -5.94
C ALA A 480 2.54 -19.11 -6.85
N SER A 481 3.10 -17.94 -6.51
CA SER A 481 4.20 -17.32 -7.25
C SER A 481 5.47 -18.18 -7.27
N ALA A 482 5.83 -18.78 -6.14
CA ALA A 482 6.98 -19.67 -6.05
C ALA A 482 6.78 -20.96 -6.86
N PHE A 483 5.58 -21.56 -6.78
CA PHE A 483 5.21 -22.72 -7.60
C PHE A 483 5.17 -22.40 -9.08
N ALA A 484 4.85 -21.16 -9.48
CA ALA A 484 4.90 -20.72 -10.86
C ALA A 484 6.30 -20.85 -11.49
N THR A 485 7.36 -20.76 -10.69
CA THR A 485 8.73 -21.01 -11.17
C THR A 485 8.89 -22.44 -11.69
N PHE A 486 8.25 -23.41 -11.05
CA PHE A 486 8.29 -24.81 -11.51
C PHE A 486 7.48 -25.01 -12.79
N ALA A 487 6.27 -24.45 -12.85
CA ALA A 487 5.42 -24.51 -14.04
C ALA A 487 6.08 -23.84 -15.25
N ASN A 488 6.93 -22.83 -15.02
CA ASN A 488 7.57 -22.02 -16.05
C ASN A 488 9.02 -22.42 -16.35
N GLY A 489 9.37 -23.67 -16.14
CA GLY A 489 10.68 -24.21 -16.53
C GLY A 489 11.87 -23.66 -15.77
N GLY A 490 11.67 -23.13 -14.58
CA GLY A 490 12.70 -22.58 -13.70
C GLY A 490 12.86 -21.06 -13.76
N ASP A 491 12.02 -20.38 -14.52
CA ASP A 491 11.99 -18.93 -14.63
C ASP A 491 11.02 -18.34 -13.58
N TYR A 492 11.55 -17.66 -12.58
CA TYR A 492 10.77 -16.90 -11.59
C TYR A 492 10.34 -15.56 -12.17
N ARG A 493 9.10 -15.17 -11.92
CA ARG A 493 8.55 -13.85 -12.20
C ARG A 493 7.94 -13.27 -10.93
N PRO A 494 8.35 -12.04 -10.52
CA PRO A 494 7.73 -11.38 -9.40
C PRO A 494 6.21 -11.24 -9.59
N LEU A 495 5.47 -11.42 -8.50
CA LEU A 495 4.02 -11.22 -8.47
C LEU A 495 3.66 -9.80 -8.92
N ALA A 496 2.66 -9.69 -9.78
CA ALA A 496 2.13 -8.42 -10.27
C ALA A 496 0.61 -8.38 -10.13
N THR A 497 0.08 -7.23 -9.69
CA THR A 497 -1.36 -6.97 -9.56
C THR A 497 -1.85 -5.87 -10.50
N VAL A 498 -0.94 -5.14 -11.17
CA VAL A 498 -1.26 -4.01 -12.05
C VAL A 498 -0.71 -4.25 -13.44
N LEU A 499 -1.55 -4.10 -14.47
CA LEU A 499 -1.17 -4.11 -15.87
C LEU A 499 -0.76 -2.74 -16.38
N SER A 500 -1.50 -1.70 -16.01
CA SER A 500 -1.17 -0.34 -16.40
C SER A 500 -1.78 0.71 -15.46
N VAL A 501 -1.09 1.84 -15.38
CA VAL A 501 -1.57 3.06 -14.72
C VAL A 501 -1.69 4.14 -15.79
N LYS A 502 -2.85 4.81 -15.88
CA LYS A 502 -3.11 5.91 -16.80
C LYS A 502 -3.42 7.17 -16.01
N ASP A 503 -2.85 8.30 -16.41
CA ASP A 503 -3.10 9.63 -15.88
C ASP A 503 -3.79 10.46 -16.96
N ASP A 504 -4.99 10.97 -16.71
CA ASP A 504 -5.82 11.74 -17.65
C ASP A 504 -5.91 11.09 -19.06
N GLY A 505 -6.05 9.75 -19.08
CA GLY A 505 -6.12 8.95 -20.32
C GLY A 505 -4.77 8.67 -20.99
N SER A 506 -3.68 9.20 -20.47
CA SER A 506 -2.31 8.91 -20.94
C SER A 506 -1.70 7.78 -20.13
N THR A 507 -1.08 6.78 -20.78
CA THR A 507 -0.39 5.71 -20.05
C THR A 507 0.83 6.25 -19.35
N ALA A 508 0.81 6.24 -18.01
CA ALA A 508 1.93 6.64 -17.17
C ALA A 508 2.90 5.47 -16.94
N TRP A 509 2.37 4.26 -16.81
CA TRP A 509 3.17 3.05 -16.59
C TRP A 509 2.46 1.80 -17.14
N THR A 510 3.24 0.82 -17.57
CA THR A 510 2.75 -0.47 -18.06
C THR A 510 3.63 -1.60 -17.55
N TYR A 511 3.01 -2.66 -17.08
CA TYR A 511 3.68 -3.87 -16.64
C TYR A 511 4.45 -4.52 -17.78
N THR A 512 5.67 -4.95 -17.49
CA THR A 512 6.48 -5.77 -18.40
C THR A 512 7.08 -6.91 -17.58
N PRO A 513 6.71 -8.17 -17.86
CA PRO A 513 7.27 -9.32 -17.16
C PRO A 513 8.80 -9.35 -17.24
N SER A 514 9.46 -9.53 -16.11
CA SER A 514 10.91 -9.60 -16.03
C SER A 514 11.33 -10.94 -15.40
N PRO A 515 11.55 -11.99 -16.21
CA PRO A 515 11.94 -13.30 -15.70
C PRO A 515 13.36 -13.32 -15.17
N THR A 516 13.56 -14.09 -14.10
CA THR A 516 14.88 -14.46 -13.58
C THR A 516 15.00 -15.98 -13.58
N GLN A 517 15.95 -16.52 -14.33
CA GLN A 517 16.17 -17.98 -14.36
C GLN A 517 16.83 -18.41 -13.06
N ILE A 518 16.13 -19.22 -12.26
CA ILE A 518 16.60 -19.73 -10.98
C ILE A 518 17.28 -21.10 -11.15
N PHE A 519 16.67 -21.97 -11.95
CA PHE A 519 17.24 -23.29 -12.27
C PHE A 519 16.99 -23.66 -13.74
N ASN A 520 17.75 -24.62 -14.23
CA ASN A 520 17.69 -25.01 -15.64
C ASN A 520 16.46 -25.87 -15.97
N SER A 521 16.11 -25.93 -17.26
CA SER A 521 14.95 -26.67 -17.76
C SER A 521 15.00 -28.19 -17.47
N LEU A 522 16.18 -28.78 -17.31
CA LEU A 522 16.31 -30.19 -16.96
C LEU A 522 15.85 -30.45 -15.52
N ALA A 523 16.26 -29.59 -14.56
CA ALA A 523 15.76 -29.66 -13.21
C ALA A 523 14.25 -29.40 -13.17
N ALA A 524 13.75 -28.40 -13.91
CA ALA A 524 12.31 -28.13 -14.03
C ALA A 524 11.51 -29.35 -14.53
N ALA A 525 12.02 -30.09 -15.50
CA ALA A 525 11.36 -31.29 -16.01
C ALA A 525 11.26 -32.45 -15.00
N GLN A 526 12.16 -32.49 -14.01
CA GLN A 526 12.13 -33.52 -12.97
C GLN A 526 11.13 -33.22 -11.84
N ILE A 527 10.85 -31.94 -11.59
CA ILE A 527 10.03 -31.51 -10.46
C ILE A 527 8.58 -32.02 -10.56
N PRO A 528 7.88 -31.99 -11.72
CA PRO A 528 6.55 -32.59 -11.85
C PRO A 528 6.50 -34.07 -11.47
N VAL A 529 7.54 -34.81 -11.81
CA VAL A 529 7.65 -36.25 -11.45
C VAL A 529 7.78 -36.43 -9.94
N LEU A 530 8.50 -35.53 -9.28
CA LEU A 530 8.65 -35.53 -7.83
C LEU A 530 7.32 -35.17 -7.14
N PHE A 531 6.58 -34.21 -7.67
CA PHE A 531 5.26 -33.86 -7.18
C PHE A 531 4.29 -35.03 -7.26
N LEU A 532 4.17 -35.67 -8.41
CA LEU A 532 3.32 -36.84 -8.63
C LEU A 532 3.68 -37.99 -7.66
N LYS A 533 4.97 -38.19 -7.40
CA LYS A 533 5.40 -39.21 -6.44
C LYS A 533 5.02 -38.82 -5.00
N HIS A 534 5.22 -37.58 -4.61
CA HIS A 534 4.85 -37.10 -3.29
C HIS A 534 3.35 -37.22 -3.03
N GLU A 535 2.54 -36.92 -4.03
CA GLU A 535 1.09 -37.04 -3.96
C GLU A 535 0.61 -38.49 -3.81
N GLN A 536 1.18 -39.43 -4.56
CA GLN A 536 0.85 -40.85 -4.44
C GLN A 536 1.11 -41.41 -3.04
N ASP A 537 2.03 -40.78 -2.31
CA ASP A 537 2.38 -41.15 -0.93
C ASP A 537 1.52 -40.42 0.14
N SER A 538 0.62 -39.50 -0.25
CA SER A 538 -0.17 -38.67 0.67
C SER A 538 -1.65 -39.08 0.71
N ALA A 539 -2.31 -38.87 1.86
CA ALA A 539 -3.75 -39.15 2.03
C ALA A 539 -4.64 -38.19 1.21
N ALA A 540 -4.11 -37.00 0.80
CA ALA A 540 -4.81 -36.02 -0.02
C ALA A 540 -4.83 -36.36 -1.52
N SER A 541 -4.38 -37.55 -1.94
CA SER A 541 -4.24 -37.95 -3.35
C SER A 541 -5.56 -38.18 -4.08
N ALA A 542 -6.71 -38.03 -3.41
CA ALA A 542 -8.02 -38.32 -4.00
C ALA A 542 -8.69 -37.17 -4.73
N ALA A 543 -8.06 -35.98 -4.79
CA ALA A 543 -8.61 -34.87 -5.59
C ALA A 543 -8.62 -35.26 -7.07
N ALA A 544 -9.80 -35.23 -7.69
CA ALA A 544 -9.94 -35.49 -9.11
C ALA A 544 -9.35 -34.30 -9.87
N TYR A 545 -8.24 -34.52 -10.58
CA TYR A 545 -7.65 -33.49 -11.43
C TYR A 545 -8.57 -33.15 -12.60
N PRO A 546 -8.73 -31.87 -12.91
CA PRO A 546 -9.49 -31.47 -14.11
C PRO A 546 -8.85 -32.02 -15.40
N ASN A 547 -7.52 -32.14 -15.40
CA ASN A 547 -6.77 -32.74 -16.49
C ASN A 547 -5.62 -33.60 -15.96
N PRO A 548 -5.84 -34.91 -15.70
CA PRO A 548 -4.84 -35.79 -15.08
C PRO A 548 -3.51 -35.91 -15.84
N SER A 549 -3.45 -35.46 -17.10
CA SER A 549 -2.24 -35.51 -17.91
C SER A 549 -1.34 -34.28 -17.78
N THR A 550 -1.87 -33.15 -17.29
CA THR A 550 -1.16 -31.85 -17.21
C THR A 550 -1.14 -31.23 -15.83
N ALA A 551 -2.14 -31.56 -15.01
CA ALA A 551 -2.25 -31.02 -13.66
C ALA A 551 -1.27 -31.69 -12.69
N VAL A 552 -0.63 -30.90 -11.87
CA VAL A 552 0.34 -31.33 -10.85
C VAL A 552 0.05 -30.56 -9.56
N GLY A 553 -0.01 -31.23 -8.42
CA GLY A 553 -0.24 -30.57 -7.14
C GLY A 553 0.46 -31.24 -5.96
N VAL A 554 0.62 -30.49 -4.89
CA VAL A 554 1.31 -30.91 -3.67
C VAL A 554 0.49 -30.51 -2.46
N PRO A 555 0.04 -31.47 -1.64
CA PRO A 555 -0.55 -31.18 -0.34
C PRO A 555 0.51 -30.74 0.68
N GLY A 556 0.08 -30.01 1.70
CA GLY A 556 0.90 -29.63 2.83
C GLY A 556 0.10 -29.62 4.12
N THR A 557 0.68 -30.13 5.19
CA THR A 557 0.13 -30.07 6.54
C THR A 557 1.24 -29.85 7.55
N ILE A 558 0.90 -29.26 8.69
CA ILE A 558 1.80 -29.16 9.83
C ILE A 558 1.22 -29.91 11.03
N GLY A 559 2.09 -30.32 11.94
CA GLY A 559 1.77 -31.23 13.06
C GLY A 559 0.51 -30.85 13.83
N GLY A 560 -0.42 -31.81 13.95
CA GLY A 560 -1.70 -31.66 14.67
C GLY A 560 -2.82 -31.05 13.81
N ASP A 561 -2.69 -31.06 12.49
CA ASP A 561 -3.68 -30.55 11.54
C ASP A 561 -4.08 -29.08 11.80
N LEU A 562 -3.10 -28.26 12.18
CA LEU A 562 -3.31 -26.83 12.44
C LEU A 562 -3.55 -26.07 11.15
N THR A 563 -2.86 -26.48 10.07
CA THR A 563 -3.01 -25.92 8.73
C THR A 563 -3.09 -27.02 7.70
N ALA A 564 -3.85 -26.78 6.64
CA ALA A 564 -3.90 -27.63 5.47
C ALA A 564 -3.66 -26.79 4.22
N TRP A 565 -2.82 -27.28 3.31
CA TRP A 565 -2.43 -26.61 2.10
C TRP A 565 -2.59 -27.52 0.88
N TYR A 566 -2.84 -26.90 -0.27
CA TYR A 566 -2.66 -27.53 -1.56
C TYR A 566 -2.19 -26.50 -2.58
N SER A 567 -1.02 -26.72 -3.19
CA SER A 567 -0.47 -25.86 -4.23
C SER A 567 -0.19 -26.69 -5.49
N GLY A 568 -0.62 -26.19 -6.63
CA GLY A 568 -0.46 -26.94 -7.87
C GLY A 568 -0.71 -26.06 -9.10
N TYR A 569 -0.49 -26.67 -10.28
CA TYR A 569 -0.70 -26.02 -11.55
C TYR A 569 -1.32 -26.94 -12.60
N ASP A 570 -2.08 -26.35 -13.50
CA ASP A 570 -2.51 -26.96 -14.76
C ASP A 570 -2.17 -25.99 -15.90
N ALA A 571 -1.35 -26.43 -16.84
CA ALA A 571 -0.73 -25.56 -17.85
C ALA A 571 0.00 -24.36 -17.22
N ASN A 572 -0.44 -23.13 -17.50
CA ASN A 572 0.15 -21.90 -16.95
C ASN A 572 -0.56 -21.38 -15.68
N ILE A 573 -1.67 -21.98 -15.29
CA ILE A 573 -2.45 -21.53 -14.14
C ILE A 573 -1.93 -22.22 -12.89
N VAL A 574 -1.40 -21.44 -11.96
CA VAL A 574 -0.83 -21.92 -10.71
C VAL A 574 -1.67 -21.41 -9.55
N THR A 575 -2.23 -22.31 -8.77
CA THR A 575 -3.09 -21.96 -7.65
C THR A 575 -2.56 -22.56 -6.34
N SER A 576 -2.58 -21.76 -5.29
CA SER A 576 -2.29 -22.19 -3.93
C SER A 576 -3.48 -21.91 -3.01
N VAL A 577 -3.86 -22.89 -2.21
CA VAL A 577 -4.96 -22.83 -1.26
C VAL A 577 -4.44 -23.20 0.13
N ALA A 578 -4.78 -22.39 1.12
CA ALA A 578 -4.53 -22.69 2.54
C ALA A 578 -5.83 -22.63 3.34
N VAL A 579 -5.97 -23.52 4.31
CA VAL A 579 -7.09 -23.57 5.27
C VAL A 579 -6.54 -23.68 6.68
N TRP A 580 -7.06 -22.86 7.61
CA TRP A 580 -6.68 -22.89 9.03
C TRP A 580 -7.83 -22.36 9.89
N ASP A 581 -7.79 -22.63 11.20
CA ASP A 581 -8.74 -22.09 12.17
C ASP A 581 -8.01 -21.17 13.15
N ASP A 582 -8.46 -19.93 13.28
CA ASP A 582 -7.86 -18.92 14.16
C ASP A 582 -8.84 -18.45 15.24
N VAL A 583 -8.33 -18.34 16.48
CA VAL A 583 -9.15 -18.01 17.64
C VAL A 583 -9.39 -16.53 17.81
N ALA A 584 -8.52 -15.66 17.29
CA ALA A 584 -8.54 -14.27 17.70
C ALA A 584 -8.13 -13.21 16.66
N THR A 585 -7.28 -13.51 15.68
CA THR A 585 -6.62 -12.45 14.90
C THR A 585 -6.62 -12.61 13.38
N GLY A 586 -6.99 -13.77 12.85
CA GLY A 586 -6.94 -14.06 11.41
C GLY A 586 -5.54 -14.12 10.80
N ARG A 587 -4.49 -13.88 11.59
CA ARG A 587 -3.11 -13.70 11.06
C ARG A 587 -2.26 -14.97 11.06
N GLY A 588 -2.77 -16.08 11.60
CA GLY A 588 -1.95 -17.25 11.90
C GLY A 588 -1.08 -17.02 13.15
N GLY A 589 -0.44 -18.07 13.62
CA GLY A 589 0.45 -18.02 14.78
C GLY A 589 0.01 -18.95 15.92
N SER A 590 0.44 -18.68 17.15
CA SER A 590 0.31 -19.57 18.30
C SER A 590 -1.12 -19.84 18.83
N ALA A 591 -2.13 -19.25 18.21
CA ALA A 591 -3.55 -19.36 18.60
C ALA A 591 -4.39 -20.20 17.63
N GLN A 592 -3.75 -20.97 16.74
CA GLN A 592 -4.46 -21.84 15.80
C GLN A 592 -5.04 -23.08 16.52
N HIS A 593 -6.24 -23.47 16.11
CA HIS A 593 -6.85 -24.73 16.50
C HIS A 593 -6.65 -25.81 15.43
N SER A 594 -6.69 -27.06 15.86
CA SER A 594 -6.71 -28.17 14.91
C SER A 594 -7.99 -28.13 14.07
N LEU A 595 -7.83 -28.31 12.76
CA LEU A 595 -8.94 -28.47 11.83
C LEU A 595 -9.72 -29.77 12.06
N ALA A 596 -9.11 -30.78 12.72
CA ALA A 596 -9.73 -32.06 13.01
C ALA A 596 -10.95 -31.92 13.94
N GLY A 597 -12.09 -32.44 13.48
CA GLY A 597 -13.35 -32.41 14.26
C GLY A 597 -14.21 -31.17 14.03
N LEU A 598 -13.74 -30.16 13.31
CA LEU A 598 -14.56 -29.01 12.91
C LEU A 598 -15.72 -29.47 12.02
N GLY A 599 -16.92 -28.99 12.28
CA GLY A 599 -18.11 -29.40 11.54
C GLY A 599 -18.46 -30.90 11.61
N GLY A 600 -17.79 -31.66 12.51
CA GLY A 600 -17.97 -33.10 12.65
C GLY A 600 -17.17 -33.95 11.65
N VAL A 601 -16.25 -33.33 10.88
CA VAL A 601 -15.40 -34.04 9.92
C VAL A 601 -14.15 -34.65 10.59
N SER A 602 -13.60 -35.69 9.99
CA SER A 602 -12.32 -36.29 10.44
C SER A 602 -11.11 -35.41 10.06
N ALA A 603 -9.96 -35.68 10.66
CA ALA A 603 -8.69 -35.03 10.31
C ALA A 603 -8.33 -35.24 8.82
N ASP A 604 -8.54 -36.45 8.30
CA ASP A 604 -8.26 -36.75 6.89
C ASP A 604 -9.17 -35.93 5.94
N GLU A 605 -10.44 -35.74 6.31
CA GLU A 605 -11.38 -34.91 5.51
C GLU A 605 -11.01 -33.44 5.54
N SER A 606 -10.63 -32.88 6.69
CA SER A 606 -10.22 -31.48 6.78
C SER A 606 -8.90 -31.19 6.04
N ALA A 607 -7.96 -32.11 6.05
CA ALA A 607 -6.74 -32.04 5.27
C ALA A 607 -7.00 -32.05 3.75
N GLN A 608 -8.14 -32.59 3.32
CA GLN A 608 -8.55 -32.66 1.92
C GLN A 608 -9.17 -31.37 1.39
N TRP A 609 -9.70 -30.47 2.25
CA TRP A 609 -10.40 -29.24 1.82
C TRP A 609 -9.61 -28.37 0.84
N PRO A 610 -8.32 -28.05 1.04
CA PRO A 610 -7.58 -27.26 0.08
C PRO A 610 -7.48 -27.92 -1.30
N ALA A 611 -7.35 -29.25 -1.36
CA ALA A 611 -7.31 -30.00 -2.61
C ALA A 611 -8.66 -30.01 -3.32
N ASP A 612 -9.76 -30.14 -2.59
CA ASP A 612 -11.13 -30.06 -3.13
C ASP A 612 -11.39 -28.65 -3.71
N VAL A 613 -11.01 -27.60 -2.98
CA VAL A 613 -11.11 -26.21 -3.46
C VAL A 613 -10.27 -26.01 -4.71
N TRP A 614 -9.01 -26.44 -4.69
CA TRP A 614 -8.10 -26.33 -5.82
C TRP A 614 -8.64 -27.02 -7.08
N SER A 615 -9.14 -28.25 -6.91
CA SER A 615 -9.69 -29.05 -8.01
C SER A 615 -10.95 -28.39 -8.61
N ALA A 616 -11.89 -27.99 -7.76
CA ALA A 616 -13.12 -27.31 -8.19
C ALA A 616 -12.83 -26.00 -8.91
N TYR A 617 -11.97 -25.17 -8.32
CA TYR A 617 -11.54 -23.89 -8.90
C TYR A 617 -10.81 -24.05 -10.24
N THR A 618 -9.76 -24.90 -10.27
CA THR A 618 -8.97 -25.11 -11.49
C THR A 618 -9.83 -25.68 -12.61
N THR A 619 -10.77 -26.56 -12.30
CA THR A 619 -11.76 -27.07 -13.28
C THR A 619 -12.62 -25.92 -13.84
N ALA A 620 -13.16 -25.06 -12.98
CA ALA A 620 -14.01 -23.95 -13.39
C ALA A 620 -13.26 -22.99 -14.31
N VAL A 621 -12.06 -22.55 -13.91
CA VAL A 621 -11.24 -21.59 -14.67
C VAL A 621 -10.78 -22.18 -16.02
N THR A 622 -10.39 -23.45 -16.07
CA THR A 622 -9.87 -24.07 -17.30
C THR A 622 -10.97 -24.50 -18.28
N THR A 623 -12.16 -24.84 -17.80
CA THR A 623 -13.29 -25.28 -18.63
C THR A 623 -14.32 -24.18 -18.91
N GLY A 624 -14.25 -23.05 -18.20
CA GLY A 624 -15.23 -21.97 -18.28
C GLY A 624 -16.61 -22.34 -17.71
N SER A 625 -16.69 -23.34 -16.83
CA SER A 625 -17.94 -23.83 -16.23
C SER A 625 -17.99 -23.51 -14.75
N THR A 626 -18.60 -22.36 -14.38
CA THR A 626 -18.83 -21.97 -12.99
C THR A 626 -20.02 -22.76 -12.43
N PRO A 627 -19.87 -23.55 -11.34
CA PRO A 627 -20.99 -24.21 -10.68
C PRO A 627 -21.94 -23.15 -10.06
N ALA A 628 -23.26 -23.37 -10.14
CA ALA A 628 -24.23 -22.48 -9.50
C ALA A 628 -24.17 -22.62 -7.96
N LEU A 629 -24.13 -21.48 -7.24
CA LEU A 629 -24.24 -21.46 -5.76
C LEU A 629 -25.53 -22.14 -5.30
N GLN A 630 -25.39 -23.11 -4.40
CA GLN A 630 -26.55 -23.76 -3.78
C GLN A 630 -27.14 -22.83 -2.70
N PRO A 631 -28.48 -22.64 -2.65
CA PRO A 631 -29.10 -21.88 -1.56
C PRO A 631 -28.90 -22.62 -0.24
N GLY A 632 -28.14 -22.05 0.70
CA GLY A 632 -27.97 -22.67 2.02
C GLY A 632 -26.66 -22.34 2.74
N SER A 633 -25.71 -21.62 2.12
CA SER A 633 -24.43 -21.26 2.74
C SER A 633 -24.55 -20.34 3.96
N GLY A 634 -25.74 -19.77 4.22
CA GLY A 634 -25.98 -18.83 5.32
C GLY A 634 -25.36 -17.44 5.10
N ARG A 635 -24.65 -17.24 3.98
CA ARG A 635 -24.10 -15.93 3.59
C ARG A 635 -25.20 -15.05 3.00
N THR A 636 -25.52 -13.97 3.68
CA THR A 636 -26.30 -12.87 3.11
C THR A 636 -25.35 -11.78 2.67
N PHE A 637 -25.07 -11.73 1.37
CA PHE A 637 -24.35 -10.60 0.80
C PHE A 637 -25.25 -9.36 0.87
N ALA A 638 -24.78 -8.28 1.51
CA ALA A 638 -25.46 -7.01 1.44
C ALA A 638 -25.47 -6.56 -0.03
N ALA A 639 -26.65 -6.25 -0.57
CA ALA A 639 -26.73 -5.72 -1.92
C ALA A 639 -25.96 -4.41 -1.96
N VAL A 640 -24.81 -4.41 -2.63
CA VAL A 640 -24.09 -3.18 -2.96
C VAL A 640 -25.02 -2.36 -3.85
N PRO A 641 -25.26 -1.07 -3.57
CA PRO A 641 -25.98 -0.21 -4.49
C PRO A 641 -25.32 -0.32 -5.85
N ALA A 642 -26.11 -0.54 -6.91
CA ALA A 642 -25.59 -0.60 -8.27
C ALA A 642 -24.66 0.59 -8.49
N ALA A 643 -23.49 0.34 -9.07
CA ALA A 643 -22.50 1.38 -9.34
C ALA A 643 -23.21 2.59 -9.97
N PRO A 644 -23.01 3.81 -9.49
CA PRO A 644 -23.71 4.97 -10.00
C PRO A 644 -23.45 5.07 -11.50
N VAL A 645 -24.49 5.03 -12.30
CA VAL A 645 -24.43 5.27 -13.73
C VAL A 645 -23.85 6.66 -13.89
N LEU A 646 -22.60 6.75 -14.33
CA LEU A 646 -21.92 8.01 -14.54
C LEU A 646 -22.73 8.86 -15.53
N PRO A 647 -23.24 10.04 -15.15
CA PRO A 647 -23.87 10.92 -16.11
C PRO A 647 -22.79 11.46 -17.05
N GLY A 648 -22.79 10.97 -18.29
CA GLY A 648 -21.91 11.46 -19.35
C GLY A 648 -21.25 10.43 -20.26
N LEU A 649 -21.29 9.12 -19.93
CA LEU A 649 -20.72 8.07 -20.80
C LEU A 649 -21.70 7.41 -21.77
N SER A 650 -22.96 7.84 -21.82
CA SER A 650 -23.98 7.31 -22.75
C SER A 650 -23.82 7.76 -24.22
N GLY A 651 -22.68 8.29 -24.63
CA GLY A 651 -22.46 8.85 -25.96
C GLY A 651 -21.22 8.41 -26.72
N LEU A 652 -20.41 7.48 -26.21
CA LEU A 652 -19.26 6.98 -26.98
C LEU A 652 -19.69 5.81 -27.87
N PRO A 653 -19.44 5.88 -29.19
CA PRO A 653 -19.78 4.80 -30.10
C PRO A 653 -18.89 3.60 -29.83
N VAL A 654 -19.51 2.47 -29.46
CA VAL A 654 -18.87 1.17 -29.45
C VAL A 654 -18.49 0.85 -30.89
N THR A 655 -17.22 1.00 -31.25
CA THR A 655 -16.71 0.49 -32.51
C THR A 655 -16.71 -1.04 -32.41
N LYS A 656 -17.70 -1.68 -33.03
CA LYS A 656 -17.67 -3.10 -33.32
C LYS A 656 -16.43 -3.39 -34.13
N GLY A 657 -15.47 -4.11 -33.53
CA GLY A 657 -14.36 -4.70 -34.27
C GLY A 657 -14.93 -5.61 -35.35
N ALA A 658 -14.59 -5.32 -36.58
CA ALA A 658 -14.90 -6.19 -37.71
C ALA A 658 -13.94 -7.41 -37.67
N ASN A 659 -14.51 -8.60 -37.86
CA ASN A 659 -14.00 -9.94 -38.13
C ASN A 659 -12.48 -10.16 -38.20
#